data_ca2d4135515fbf40792807b0709d0500
#
_entry.id   ca2d4135515fbf40792807b0709d0500
#
_cell.length_a   1.000
_cell.length_b   1.000
_cell.length_c   1.000
_cell.angle_alpha   90.00
_cell.angle_beta   90.00
_cell.angle_gamma   90.00
#
_symmetry.space_group_name_H-M   'P 1'
#
loop_
_entity.id
_entity.type
_entity.pdbx_description
1 polymer ?
#
loop_
_entity_poly.entity_id
_entity_poly.type
_entity_poly.pdbx_seq_one_letter_code
_entity_poly.pdbx_strand_id
1 'polypeptide(L)'
;MSFGTSRDDFQSSSPNAARANIVFGRTAVPVPLRNKPLKWGTFGEYAEHGFIGDAINLTLAGGKKVPASDHKFKLMNGLVVTYGQINGLAGDFYGTTKPISDGKDAQEQSARFIAAYNTLAAPRWRQPKEAQDILRVLQAEVDAVNKALRDHTNPSEAYNKLPDVSAKLQWLTLARPFGIPSYLSLALINWDHFGQDARTAYNAGHATALQAAIHGDLEMAYTLNAFADHFLEDSFSAGHLRTPRRALHGIIAKDGCAKYMHDEDCAIGLTVQNPAGETWTCYGDKRVLDKEDAENLRRCVAAIQASADEIYEAFLSKHAPPSSQYKAWTMAPVLASARDPEQTLAALFRYADAEEKVLERRSLLMNRRLREYTANWSAAQTIKDCLSSGWWKYPIEIDGPRKRVPWTDFAVTTLRNRTSRVYYQDSLSELLENAHIDGQWEEAVNSPSVTDAAPFTPLAAITWDDGNQIRVYYLNADYVLQERCCVDGEWTSGALNCLNIAAAPNTSIAAFQYEDDDGVHIRIYLQEAGSPEIQEYCSDGSWVRGATLPTALSGTSIAAVVYNIEGVQFRVYYQAPDLTIKEHCLGSDGLGWYPGGFSGDKAPGQTQIGAFFAGSRGDVPEVYWMNIDNDIIRSVQTDGCWRTSKVVGPLARGARFAPVQWDDGKHVRVYYQAEDNCVVEVCRDYNGEWYAGAVTVGEASESGDTD
;
A
#
# COMPACT_ATOMS: atom_id res chain seq x y z
N MET A 1 0.68 39.43 -31.35
CA MET A 1 1.25 38.12 -31.69
C MET A 1 0.98 37.23 -30.51
N SER A 2 -0.04 36.39 -30.64
CA SER A 2 -0.47 35.46 -29.55
C SER A 2 0.27 34.14 -29.74
N PHE A 3 0.93 33.68 -28.70
CA PHE A 3 1.40 32.30 -28.64
C PHE A 3 0.35 31.47 -27.91
N GLY A 4 -0.41 30.67 -28.66
CA GLY A 4 -1.26 29.64 -28.14
C GLY A 4 -0.39 28.45 -27.72
N THR A 5 -0.50 28.08 -26.45
CA THR A 5 0.03 26.81 -25.94
C THR A 5 -0.98 25.71 -26.25
N SER A 6 -0.61 24.82 -27.17
CA SER A 6 -1.39 23.62 -27.46
C SER A 6 -1.32 22.62 -26.30
N ARG A 7 -2.49 22.32 -25.77
CA ARG A 7 -2.71 21.31 -24.70
C ARG A 7 -3.08 19.93 -25.27
N ASP A 8 -2.70 19.59 -26.50
CA ASP A 8 -3.27 18.45 -27.22
C ASP A 8 -2.34 17.25 -27.46
N ASP A 9 -1.14 17.21 -26.89
CA ASP A 9 -0.19 16.12 -27.21
C ASP A 9 -0.21 14.90 -26.27
N PHE A 10 -1.10 14.85 -25.26
CA PHE A 10 -1.15 13.73 -24.33
C PHE A 10 -2.31 12.72 -24.51
N GLN A 11 -3.20 12.97 -25.47
CA GLN A 11 -4.33 12.06 -25.71
C GLN A 11 -4.15 11.06 -26.88
N SER A 12 -3.03 11.07 -27.58
CA SER A 12 -2.89 10.25 -28.80
C SER A 12 -2.22 8.87 -28.60
N SER A 13 -1.71 8.55 -27.41
CA SER A 13 -1.07 7.24 -27.18
C SER A 13 -1.98 6.16 -26.62
N SER A 14 -3.16 6.52 -26.16
CA SER A 14 -4.13 5.61 -25.54
C SER A 14 -4.94 4.70 -26.49
N PRO A 15 -5.22 5.05 -27.77
CA PRO A 15 -6.06 4.21 -28.62
C PRO A 15 -5.40 2.90 -29.10
N ASN A 16 -4.05 2.83 -29.07
CA ASN A 16 -3.36 1.64 -29.57
C ASN A 16 -3.25 0.51 -28.54
N ALA A 17 -3.24 0.81 -27.26
CA ALA A 17 -3.28 -0.20 -26.21
C ALA A 17 -4.59 -1.03 -26.25
N ALA A 18 -5.71 -0.39 -26.61
CA ALA A 18 -7.00 -1.06 -26.75
C ALA A 18 -7.13 -2.00 -27.98
N ARG A 19 -6.14 -1.99 -28.89
CA ARG A 19 -6.11 -2.85 -30.09
C ARG A 19 -5.12 -4.00 -29.98
N ALA A 20 -4.29 -4.04 -28.95
CA ALA A 20 -3.42 -5.18 -28.71
C ALA A 20 -4.29 -6.40 -28.50
N ASN A 21 -4.10 -7.43 -29.31
CA ASN A 21 -4.65 -8.76 -29.08
C ASN A 21 -3.87 -9.39 -27.92
N ILE A 22 -4.04 -8.80 -26.77
CA ILE A 22 -3.38 -9.21 -25.54
C ILE A 22 -4.08 -10.48 -25.09
N VAL A 23 -3.33 -11.52 -24.91
CA VAL A 23 -3.82 -12.84 -24.54
C VAL A 23 -3.26 -13.16 -23.19
N PHE A 24 -4.09 -13.27 -22.22
CA PHE A 24 -3.69 -13.27 -20.85
C PHE A 24 -4.19 -14.44 -20.06
N GLY A 25 -3.56 -14.75 -19.01
CA GLY A 25 -3.94 -15.77 -18.12
C GLY A 25 -4.12 -15.32 -16.71
N ARG A 26 -5.01 -15.96 -16.13
CA ARG A 26 -5.36 -15.72 -14.78
C ARG A 26 -4.56 -16.59 -13.85
N THR A 27 -3.99 -15.98 -12.86
CA THR A 27 -3.80 -16.63 -11.59
C THR A 27 -4.85 -16.11 -10.63
N ALA A 28 -5.70 -16.99 -10.18
CA ALA A 28 -6.60 -16.62 -9.12
C ALA A 28 -5.81 -16.49 -7.83
N VAL A 29 -5.57 -15.28 -7.35
CA VAL A 29 -5.57 -15.12 -5.91
C VAL A 29 -7.01 -15.37 -5.49
N PRO A 30 -7.30 -16.38 -4.67
CA PRO A 30 -8.64 -16.52 -4.17
C PRO A 30 -8.96 -15.28 -3.38
N VAL A 31 -9.87 -14.47 -3.89
CA VAL A 31 -10.69 -13.68 -2.98
C VAL A 31 -11.25 -14.68 -1.98
N PRO A 32 -11.04 -14.52 -0.68
CA PRO A 32 -11.62 -15.44 0.27
C PRO A 32 -13.14 -15.35 0.10
N LEU A 33 -13.67 -16.29 -0.63
CA LEU A 33 -15.09 -16.55 -0.57
C LEU A 33 -15.38 -16.98 0.86
N ARG A 34 -16.32 -16.33 1.52
CA ARG A 34 -16.83 -16.72 2.84
C ARG A 34 -16.88 -18.24 2.89
N ASN A 35 -16.15 -18.85 3.83
CA ASN A 35 -16.17 -20.28 4.13
C ASN A 35 -15.52 -21.27 3.11
N LYS A 36 -14.63 -20.85 2.18
CA LYS A 36 -13.87 -21.83 1.39
C LYS A 36 -12.42 -21.90 1.88
N PRO A 37 -11.86 -23.13 2.03
CA PRO A 37 -10.45 -23.29 2.40
C PRO A 37 -9.53 -22.66 1.34
N LEU A 38 -8.35 -22.21 1.78
CA LEU A 38 -7.30 -21.69 0.93
C LEU A 38 -7.05 -22.67 -0.22
N LYS A 39 -7.29 -22.24 -1.44
CA LYS A 39 -6.93 -23.05 -2.61
C LYS A 39 -5.50 -22.74 -2.98
N TRP A 40 -4.67 -23.77 -2.98
CA TRP A 40 -3.28 -23.72 -3.37
C TRP A 40 -3.10 -23.33 -4.83
N GLY A 41 -2.07 -22.55 -5.11
CA GLY A 41 -1.54 -22.39 -6.43
C GLY A 41 -2.04 -21.19 -7.21
N THR A 42 -1.75 -19.99 -6.72
CA THR A 42 -2.02 -18.82 -7.52
C THR A 42 -1.03 -17.72 -7.16
N PHE A 43 0.14 -17.88 -7.71
CA PHE A 43 1.10 -16.81 -7.93
C PHE A 43 1.16 -16.61 -9.44
N GLY A 44 1.26 -15.40 -9.91
CA GLY A 44 1.38 -15.10 -11.33
C GLY A 44 0.13 -14.43 -11.91
N GLU A 45 0.33 -13.30 -12.53
CA GLU A 45 -0.69 -12.49 -13.16
C GLU A 45 -0.35 -12.32 -14.63
N TYR A 46 -0.72 -13.31 -15.42
CA TYR A 46 -0.43 -13.32 -16.87
C TYR A 46 -0.96 -12.09 -17.59
N ALA A 47 -2.09 -11.54 -17.13
CA ALA A 47 -2.73 -10.41 -17.76
C ALA A 47 -1.82 -9.19 -17.82
N GLU A 48 -1.18 -8.90 -16.73
CA GLU A 48 -0.37 -7.71 -16.56
C GLU A 48 0.94 -7.84 -17.31
N HIS A 49 1.62 -8.99 -17.16
CA HIS A 49 2.84 -9.30 -17.92
C HIS A 49 2.63 -9.24 -19.43
N GLY A 50 1.53 -9.83 -19.92
CA GLY A 50 1.21 -9.79 -21.34
C GLY A 50 0.93 -8.37 -21.84
N PHE A 51 0.22 -7.56 -21.05
CA PHE A 51 -0.04 -6.15 -21.39
C PHE A 51 1.24 -5.34 -21.46
N ILE A 52 2.09 -5.43 -20.43
CA ILE A 52 3.33 -4.67 -20.32
C ILE A 52 4.28 -5.05 -21.45
N GLY A 53 4.48 -6.36 -21.69
CA GLY A 53 5.33 -6.84 -22.79
C GLY A 53 4.84 -6.45 -24.17
N ASP A 54 3.54 -6.34 -24.41
CA ASP A 54 2.97 -5.90 -25.70
C ASP A 54 2.84 -4.37 -25.81
N ALA A 55 3.06 -3.62 -24.74
CA ALA A 55 2.99 -2.13 -24.73
C ALA A 55 4.24 -1.44 -25.29
N ILE A 56 5.32 -2.18 -25.52
CA ILE A 56 6.58 -1.62 -26.03
C ILE A 56 6.64 -1.62 -27.56
N ASN A 57 7.68 -1.01 -28.11
CA ASN A 57 8.01 -1.06 -29.53
C ASN A 57 9.30 -1.84 -29.77
N LEU A 58 9.30 -2.71 -30.76
CA LEU A 58 10.48 -3.45 -31.20
C LEU A 58 11.09 -2.80 -32.42
N THR A 59 12.42 -2.78 -32.49
CA THR A 59 13.15 -2.33 -33.68
C THR A 59 13.61 -3.57 -34.45
N LEU A 60 13.08 -3.78 -35.65
CA LEU A 60 13.43 -4.91 -36.51
C LEU A 60 14.82 -4.72 -37.15
N ALA A 61 15.41 -5.81 -37.66
CA ALA A 61 16.75 -5.83 -38.25
C ALA A 61 17.01 -4.71 -39.29
N GLY A 62 15.96 -4.28 -40.02
CA GLY A 62 16.03 -3.16 -40.97
C GLY A 62 15.85 -1.76 -40.36
N GLY A 63 15.81 -1.62 -39.03
CA GLY A 63 15.63 -0.33 -38.33
C GLY A 63 14.17 0.13 -38.23
N LYS A 64 13.22 -0.63 -38.76
CA LYS A 64 11.78 -0.31 -38.67
C LYS A 64 11.29 -0.58 -37.25
N LYS A 65 10.65 0.41 -36.62
CA LYS A 65 9.92 0.23 -35.35
C LYS A 65 8.51 -0.30 -35.59
N VAL A 66 8.11 -1.27 -34.78
CA VAL A 66 6.76 -1.87 -34.80
C VAL A 66 6.28 -2.06 -33.37
N PRO A 67 4.98 -1.92 -33.09
CA PRO A 67 4.44 -2.30 -31.77
C PRO A 67 4.71 -3.81 -31.52
N ALA A 68 5.10 -4.15 -30.31
CA ALA A 68 5.36 -5.54 -29.92
C ALA A 68 4.11 -6.42 -30.08
N SER A 69 2.93 -5.86 -29.82
CA SER A 69 1.63 -6.49 -30.07
C SER A 69 1.38 -6.91 -31.51
N ASP A 70 1.95 -6.18 -32.48
CA ASP A 70 1.76 -6.42 -33.91
C ASP A 70 2.80 -7.40 -34.48
N HIS A 71 3.92 -7.61 -33.76
CA HIS A 71 4.97 -8.54 -34.18
C HIS A 71 4.74 -9.95 -33.64
N LYS A 72 4.81 -10.96 -34.51
CA LYS A 72 4.60 -12.37 -34.12
C LYS A 72 5.89 -13.15 -34.30
N PHE A 73 6.35 -13.73 -33.21
CA PHE A 73 7.48 -14.65 -33.18
C PHE A 73 7.02 -16.09 -33.43
N LYS A 74 7.76 -16.80 -34.25
CA LYS A 74 7.56 -18.23 -34.45
C LYS A 74 8.64 -19.01 -33.70
N LEU A 75 8.27 -19.59 -32.57
CA LEU A 75 9.20 -20.37 -31.74
C LEU A 75 9.62 -21.68 -32.45
N MET A 76 10.68 -22.34 -31.97
CA MET A 76 11.23 -23.58 -32.57
C MET A 76 10.23 -24.72 -32.68
N ASN A 77 9.25 -24.79 -31.77
CA ASN A 77 8.15 -25.77 -31.82
C ASN A 77 7.00 -25.39 -32.75
N GLY A 78 7.09 -24.25 -33.42
CA GLY A 78 6.07 -23.72 -34.31
C GLY A 78 4.96 -22.91 -33.67
N LEU A 79 5.02 -22.67 -32.35
CA LEU A 79 4.11 -21.75 -31.65
C LEU A 79 4.32 -20.34 -32.17
N VAL A 80 3.22 -19.64 -32.47
CA VAL A 80 3.24 -18.25 -32.93
C VAL A 80 2.65 -17.37 -31.84
N VAL A 81 3.45 -16.45 -31.31
CA VAL A 81 3.13 -15.62 -30.12
C VAL A 81 3.70 -14.21 -30.23
N THR A 82 3.14 -13.26 -29.48
CA THR A 82 3.70 -11.90 -29.31
C THR A 82 4.79 -11.90 -28.24
N TYR A 83 5.46 -10.75 -28.10
CA TYR A 83 6.40 -10.50 -26.99
C TYR A 83 5.71 -10.66 -25.65
N GLY A 84 4.58 -9.99 -25.45
CA GLY A 84 3.81 -10.08 -24.20
C GLY A 84 3.27 -11.49 -23.93
N GLN A 85 2.94 -12.28 -24.95
CA GLN A 85 2.54 -13.68 -24.76
C GLN A 85 3.69 -14.56 -24.27
N ILE A 86 4.92 -14.33 -24.72
CA ILE A 86 6.10 -15.03 -24.20
C ILE A 86 6.34 -14.61 -22.76
N ASN A 87 6.29 -13.31 -22.50
CA ASN A 87 6.49 -12.72 -21.19
C ASN A 87 5.49 -13.30 -20.17
N GLY A 88 4.21 -13.22 -20.43
CA GLY A 88 3.18 -13.73 -19.52
C GLY A 88 3.16 -15.27 -19.37
N LEU A 89 3.80 -16.03 -20.25
CA LEU A 89 3.94 -17.49 -20.12
C LEU A 89 5.21 -17.89 -19.36
N ALA A 90 6.21 -17.02 -19.27
CA ALA A 90 7.47 -17.28 -18.59
C ALA A 90 7.27 -17.47 -17.09
N GLY A 91 8.15 -18.19 -16.44
CA GLY A 91 8.16 -18.37 -15.00
C GLY A 91 6.95 -19.13 -14.44
N ASP A 92 5.78 -18.59 -14.61
CA ASP A 92 4.53 -19.12 -14.05
C ASP A 92 4.02 -20.39 -14.73
N PHE A 93 4.13 -20.45 -16.04
CA PHE A 93 3.62 -21.59 -16.83
C PHE A 93 4.73 -22.44 -17.41
N TYR A 94 5.89 -21.86 -17.66
CA TYR A 94 7.04 -22.50 -18.27
C TYR A 94 8.31 -22.22 -17.51
N GLY A 95 8.97 -23.27 -17.07
CA GLY A 95 10.17 -23.27 -16.25
C GLY A 95 10.66 -24.69 -15.99
N THR A 96 11.67 -24.84 -15.17
CA THR A 96 12.21 -26.16 -14.76
C THR A 96 12.13 -26.33 -13.25
N THR A 97 12.43 -27.55 -12.76
CA THR A 97 12.57 -27.83 -11.32
C THR A 97 13.87 -27.27 -10.71
N LYS A 98 14.66 -26.57 -11.52
CA LYS A 98 15.94 -25.95 -11.11
C LYS A 98 15.83 -24.44 -11.33
N PRO A 99 15.48 -23.66 -10.32
CA PRO A 99 15.41 -22.22 -10.43
C PRO A 99 16.68 -21.59 -10.98
N ILE A 100 16.54 -20.52 -11.74
CA ILE A 100 17.64 -19.85 -12.45
C ILE A 100 18.64 -19.28 -11.46
N SER A 101 18.14 -18.61 -10.44
CA SER A 101 18.97 -17.94 -9.41
C SER A 101 19.77 -18.91 -8.54
N ASP A 102 19.45 -20.20 -8.52
CA ASP A 102 20.22 -21.24 -7.83
C ASP A 102 21.51 -21.65 -8.58
N GLY A 103 21.74 -21.14 -9.79
CA GLY A 103 23.00 -21.35 -10.51
C GLY A 103 24.17 -20.72 -9.74
N LYS A 104 25.24 -21.49 -9.55
CA LYS A 104 26.42 -21.12 -8.76
C LYS A 104 27.22 -19.97 -9.35
N ASP A 105 27.11 -19.75 -10.65
CA ASP A 105 27.78 -18.72 -11.41
C ASP A 105 26.92 -18.29 -12.62
N ALA A 106 27.33 -17.20 -13.29
CA ALA A 106 26.60 -16.65 -14.43
C ALA A 106 26.43 -17.67 -15.59
N GLN A 107 27.40 -18.58 -15.77
CA GLN A 107 27.32 -19.60 -16.82
C GLN A 107 26.23 -20.63 -16.49
N GLU A 108 26.16 -21.11 -15.25
CA GLU A 108 25.12 -22.05 -14.82
C GLU A 108 23.74 -21.36 -14.80
N GLN A 109 23.66 -20.11 -14.36
CA GLN A 109 22.42 -19.32 -14.38
C GLN A 109 21.88 -19.17 -15.81
N SER A 110 22.73 -18.81 -16.77
CA SER A 110 22.34 -18.72 -18.19
C SER A 110 21.93 -20.10 -18.75
N ALA A 111 22.62 -21.19 -18.37
CA ALA A 111 22.23 -22.53 -18.80
C ALA A 111 20.86 -22.96 -18.24
N ARG A 112 20.56 -22.61 -16.98
CA ARG A 112 19.24 -22.85 -16.35
C ARG A 112 18.15 -22.01 -17.01
N PHE A 113 18.45 -20.73 -17.33
CA PHE A 113 17.53 -19.86 -18.07
C PHE A 113 17.19 -20.44 -19.45
N ILE A 114 18.17 -20.87 -20.24
CA ILE A 114 17.96 -21.52 -21.54
C ILE A 114 17.11 -22.80 -21.37
N ALA A 115 17.36 -23.57 -20.32
CA ALA A 115 16.57 -24.76 -20.04
C ALA A 115 15.11 -24.40 -19.71
N ALA A 116 14.87 -23.34 -18.95
CA ALA A 116 13.54 -22.83 -18.63
C ALA A 116 12.83 -22.32 -19.90
N TYR A 117 13.45 -21.45 -20.68
CA TYR A 117 12.94 -20.98 -21.98
C TYR A 117 12.59 -22.14 -22.93
N ASN A 118 13.42 -23.14 -23.01
CA ASN A 118 13.17 -24.34 -23.87
C ASN A 118 11.97 -25.15 -23.40
N THR A 119 11.46 -24.97 -22.17
CA THR A 119 10.20 -25.63 -21.78
C THR A 119 9.01 -25.04 -22.51
N LEU A 120 9.07 -23.79 -22.96
CA LEU A 120 8.11 -23.14 -23.83
C LEU A 120 8.44 -23.35 -25.31
N ALA A 121 9.69 -23.14 -25.73
CA ALA A 121 10.07 -22.93 -27.13
C ALA A 121 10.49 -24.20 -27.89
N ALA A 122 11.04 -25.20 -27.20
CA ALA A 122 11.55 -26.40 -27.87
C ALA A 122 10.45 -27.34 -28.34
N PRO A 123 10.65 -28.09 -29.47
CA PRO A 123 9.72 -29.12 -29.92
C PRO A 123 9.60 -30.23 -28.87
N ARG A 124 8.36 -30.48 -28.41
CA ARG A 124 8.05 -31.49 -27.41
C ARG A 124 6.70 -32.15 -27.70
N TRP A 125 6.50 -33.31 -27.10
CA TRP A 125 5.18 -33.96 -27.09
C TRP A 125 4.16 -32.99 -26.40
N ARG A 126 3.03 -32.75 -27.06
CA ARG A 126 1.98 -31.79 -26.72
C ARG A 126 2.23 -30.31 -27.08
N GLN A 127 3.45 -29.89 -27.35
CA GLN A 127 3.70 -28.54 -27.84
C GLN A 127 3.55 -28.47 -29.38
N PRO A 128 3.03 -27.37 -29.92
CA PRO A 128 2.61 -26.11 -29.28
C PRO A 128 1.19 -26.13 -28.71
N LYS A 129 0.47 -27.29 -28.83
CA LYS A 129 -0.94 -27.38 -28.44
C LYS A 129 -1.18 -27.03 -26.95
N GLU A 130 -0.31 -27.47 -26.05
CA GLU A 130 -0.42 -27.19 -24.62
C GLU A 130 -0.43 -25.65 -24.36
N ALA A 131 0.52 -24.93 -24.95
CA ALA A 131 0.57 -23.47 -24.80
C ALA A 131 -0.68 -22.79 -25.38
N GLN A 132 -1.15 -23.24 -26.53
CA GLN A 132 -2.40 -22.74 -27.14
C GLN A 132 -3.63 -23.02 -26.26
N ASP A 133 -3.69 -24.17 -25.60
CA ASP A 133 -4.79 -24.52 -24.71
C ASP A 133 -4.73 -23.69 -23.41
N ILE A 134 -3.53 -23.41 -22.85
CA ILE A 134 -3.32 -22.48 -21.76
C ILE A 134 -3.80 -21.09 -22.18
N LEU A 135 -3.29 -20.51 -23.26
CA LEU A 135 -3.66 -19.20 -23.77
C LEU A 135 -5.19 -19.07 -23.97
N ARG A 136 -5.85 -20.14 -24.40
CA ARG A 136 -7.33 -20.12 -24.54
C ARG A 136 -8.06 -20.10 -23.20
N VAL A 137 -7.52 -20.76 -22.18
CA VAL A 137 -8.11 -20.70 -20.82
C VAL A 137 -8.01 -19.28 -20.28
N LEU A 138 -6.94 -18.62 -20.61
CA LEU A 138 -6.55 -17.31 -20.10
C LEU A 138 -7.27 -16.15 -20.84
N GLN A 139 -7.90 -16.43 -22.00
CA GLN A 139 -8.55 -15.43 -22.84
C GLN A 139 -9.67 -14.68 -22.14
N ALA A 140 -10.42 -15.34 -21.24
CA ALA A 140 -11.50 -14.69 -20.52
C ALA A 140 -11.02 -13.54 -19.63
N GLU A 141 -9.82 -13.65 -19.09
CA GLU A 141 -9.19 -12.63 -18.28
C GLU A 141 -8.73 -11.44 -19.13
N VAL A 142 -8.08 -11.72 -20.25
CA VAL A 142 -7.74 -10.71 -21.25
C VAL A 142 -8.95 -9.87 -21.63
N ASP A 143 -10.04 -10.56 -21.95
CA ASP A 143 -11.28 -9.91 -22.38
C ASP A 143 -11.85 -9.01 -21.27
N ALA A 144 -11.77 -9.46 -20.01
CA ALA A 144 -12.24 -8.72 -18.85
C ALA A 144 -11.38 -7.48 -18.58
N VAL A 145 -10.04 -7.64 -18.61
CA VAL A 145 -9.10 -6.52 -18.43
C VAL A 145 -9.26 -5.51 -19.57
N ASN A 146 -9.27 -5.95 -20.81
CA ASN A 146 -9.47 -5.07 -21.95
C ASN A 146 -10.82 -4.34 -21.89
N LYS A 147 -11.87 -5.00 -21.36
CA LYS A 147 -13.14 -4.34 -21.13
C LYS A 147 -13.04 -3.25 -20.06
N ALA A 148 -12.42 -3.55 -18.92
CA ALA A 148 -12.23 -2.58 -17.84
C ALA A 148 -11.45 -1.35 -18.32
N LEU A 149 -10.36 -1.54 -19.06
CA LEU A 149 -9.56 -0.43 -19.62
C LEU A 149 -10.37 0.42 -20.61
N ARG A 150 -11.20 -0.20 -21.46
CA ARG A 150 -12.08 0.56 -22.37
C ARG A 150 -13.19 1.33 -21.63
N ASP A 151 -13.71 0.75 -20.56
CA ASP A 151 -14.78 1.33 -19.76
C ASP A 151 -14.24 2.34 -18.72
N HIS A 152 -12.91 2.54 -18.67
CA HIS A 152 -12.20 3.39 -17.69
C HIS A 152 -12.46 3.00 -16.23
N THR A 153 -12.65 1.71 -15.98
CA THR A 153 -12.74 1.11 -14.64
C THR A 153 -11.43 0.39 -14.30
N ASN A 154 -11.19 0.16 -13.02
CA ASN A 154 -9.99 -0.55 -12.57
C ASN A 154 -10.02 -2.03 -12.97
N PRO A 155 -8.99 -2.55 -13.64
CA PRO A 155 -8.86 -3.97 -13.96
C PRO A 155 -8.91 -4.90 -12.75
N SER A 156 -8.43 -4.47 -11.58
CA SER A 156 -8.50 -5.24 -10.33
C SER A 156 -9.93 -5.66 -9.99
N GLU A 157 -10.93 -4.82 -10.24
CA GLU A 157 -12.34 -5.17 -10.05
C GLU A 157 -12.79 -6.29 -11.00
N ALA A 158 -12.30 -6.27 -12.24
CA ALA A 158 -12.59 -7.30 -13.22
C ALA A 158 -11.97 -8.65 -12.84
N TYR A 159 -10.73 -8.63 -12.32
CA TYR A 159 -10.06 -9.84 -11.83
C TYR A 159 -10.85 -10.53 -10.72
N ASN A 160 -11.36 -9.76 -9.77
CA ASN A 160 -12.08 -10.31 -8.62
C ASN A 160 -13.38 -11.04 -9.00
N LYS A 161 -14.00 -10.65 -10.12
CA LYS A 161 -15.26 -11.24 -10.62
C LYS A 161 -15.08 -12.56 -11.41
N LEU A 162 -13.86 -12.86 -11.83
CA LEU A 162 -13.60 -14.01 -12.68
C LEU A 162 -13.54 -15.34 -11.89
N PRO A 163 -13.99 -16.45 -12.46
CA PRO A 163 -13.91 -17.76 -11.83
C PRO A 163 -12.46 -18.25 -11.74
N ASP A 164 -12.12 -18.97 -10.66
CA ASP A 164 -10.80 -19.60 -10.50
C ASP A 164 -10.59 -20.71 -11.55
N VAL A 165 -9.56 -20.56 -12.38
CA VAL A 165 -9.16 -21.50 -13.42
C VAL A 165 -7.93 -22.35 -13.08
N SER A 166 -7.37 -22.22 -11.87
CA SER A 166 -6.14 -22.90 -11.43
C SER A 166 -6.22 -24.43 -11.60
N ALA A 167 -7.34 -25.04 -11.26
CA ALA A 167 -7.54 -26.47 -11.42
C ALA A 167 -7.45 -26.91 -12.89
N LYS A 168 -7.96 -26.09 -13.82
CA LYS A 168 -7.90 -26.35 -15.26
C LYS A 168 -6.48 -26.19 -15.79
N LEU A 169 -5.75 -25.17 -15.36
CA LEU A 169 -4.35 -24.96 -15.72
C LEU A 169 -3.47 -26.09 -15.17
N GLN A 170 -3.70 -26.50 -13.92
CA GLN A 170 -3.03 -27.67 -13.35
C GLN A 170 -3.27 -28.92 -14.17
N TRP A 171 -4.51 -29.18 -14.56
CA TRP A 171 -4.84 -30.37 -15.38
C TRP A 171 -4.14 -30.36 -16.75
N LEU A 172 -4.08 -29.20 -17.42
CA LEU A 172 -3.39 -29.05 -18.70
C LEU A 172 -1.89 -29.34 -18.59
N THR A 173 -1.29 -29.05 -17.45
CA THR A 173 0.17 -29.17 -17.24
C THR A 173 0.60 -30.43 -16.47
N LEU A 174 -0.34 -31.22 -15.96
CA LEU A 174 -0.07 -32.38 -15.09
C LEU A 174 0.76 -33.48 -15.76
N ALA A 175 0.56 -33.70 -17.06
CA ALA A 175 1.21 -34.78 -17.79
C ALA A 175 2.51 -34.35 -18.51
N ARG A 176 3.23 -33.37 -17.95
CA ARG A 176 4.52 -32.93 -18.47
C ARG A 176 5.63 -33.97 -18.23
N PRO A 177 6.64 -34.04 -19.11
CA PRO A 177 7.79 -34.90 -18.91
C PRO A 177 8.55 -34.63 -17.62
N PHE A 178 9.28 -35.63 -17.14
CA PHE A 178 10.13 -35.47 -15.94
C PHE A 178 11.08 -34.28 -16.08
N GLY A 179 11.20 -33.47 -15.02
CA GLY A 179 12.01 -32.25 -14.98
C GLY A 179 11.32 -30.99 -15.49
N ILE A 180 10.09 -31.07 -16.00
CA ILE A 180 9.24 -29.95 -16.36
C ILE A 180 8.05 -29.94 -15.41
N PRO A 181 8.02 -29.00 -14.45
CA PRO A 181 6.99 -28.97 -13.42
C PRO A 181 5.62 -28.60 -13.99
N SER A 182 4.57 -29.08 -13.33
CA SER A 182 3.21 -28.59 -13.57
C SER A 182 3.04 -27.17 -13.06
N TYR A 183 1.94 -26.51 -13.42
CA TYR A 183 1.61 -25.15 -12.98
C TYR A 183 1.75 -24.96 -11.47
N LEU A 184 1.11 -25.80 -10.64
CA LEU A 184 1.22 -25.70 -9.19
C LEU A 184 2.62 -26.01 -8.65
N SER A 185 3.36 -26.88 -9.33
CA SER A 185 4.74 -27.21 -8.94
C SER A 185 5.70 -26.05 -9.20
N LEU A 186 5.48 -25.26 -10.27
CA LEU A 186 6.22 -24.02 -10.52
C LEU A 186 5.94 -23.01 -9.42
N ALA A 187 4.69 -22.79 -9.04
CA ALA A 187 4.31 -21.88 -7.99
C ALA A 187 4.96 -22.21 -6.62
N LEU A 188 5.30 -23.47 -6.35
CA LEU A 188 5.98 -23.86 -5.11
C LEU A 188 7.48 -23.49 -5.09
N ILE A 189 8.13 -23.34 -6.25
CA ILE A 189 9.57 -23.08 -6.37
C ILE A 189 9.88 -21.77 -7.09
N ASN A 190 8.96 -20.81 -7.01
CA ASN A 190 8.97 -19.58 -7.79
C ASN A 190 9.78 -18.44 -7.19
N TRP A 191 10.83 -18.70 -6.42
CA TRP A 191 11.63 -17.61 -5.86
C TRP A 191 12.38 -16.77 -6.89
N ASP A 192 12.56 -17.26 -8.15
CA ASP A 192 13.08 -16.45 -9.25
C ASP A 192 12.24 -15.20 -9.57
N HIS A 193 11.02 -15.10 -9.03
CA HIS A 193 10.15 -13.94 -9.14
C HIS A 193 10.39 -12.89 -8.02
N PHE A 194 11.21 -13.20 -6.98
CA PHE A 194 11.25 -12.40 -5.77
C PHE A 194 12.62 -11.75 -5.51
N GLY A 195 12.61 -10.45 -5.22
CA GLY A 195 13.74 -9.72 -4.70
C GLY A 195 15.03 -9.87 -5.51
N GLN A 196 16.11 -10.29 -4.86
CA GLN A 196 17.41 -10.46 -5.53
C GLN A 196 17.40 -11.65 -6.50
N ASP A 197 16.56 -12.65 -6.27
CA ASP A 197 16.48 -13.82 -7.16
C ASP A 197 15.88 -13.43 -8.51
N ALA A 198 14.85 -12.57 -8.54
CA ALA A 198 14.27 -12.03 -9.77
C ALA A 198 15.31 -11.24 -10.58
N ARG A 199 16.13 -10.43 -9.90
CA ARG A 199 17.22 -9.69 -10.55
C ARG A 199 18.24 -10.63 -11.16
N THR A 200 18.57 -11.71 -10.48
CA THR A 200 19.51 -12.73 -10.97
C THR A 200 18.94 -13.46 -12.18
N ALA A 201 17.66 -13.85 -12.14
CA ALA A 201 16.97 -14.52 -13.24
C ALA A 201 16.87 -13.61 -14.49
N TYR A 202 16.48 -12.34 -14.31
CA TYR A 202 16.49 -11.37 -15.42
C TYR A 202 17.89 -11.18 -15.99
N ASN A 203 18.89 -10.92 -15.16
CA ASN A 203 20.27 -10.69 -15.62
C ASN A 203 20.81 -11.88 -16.44
N ALA A 204 20.54 -13.12 -16.01
CA ALA A 204 20.93 -14.32 -16.74
C ALA A 204 20.24 -14.43 -18.09
N GLY A 205 18.95 -14.11 -18.12
CA GLY A 205 18.14 -14.16 -19.34
C GLY A 205 18.51 -13.06 -20.32
N HIS A 206 18.59 -11.83 -19.85
CA HIS A 206 18.97 -10.69 -20.69
C HIS A 206 20.40 -10.84 -21.25
N ALA A 207 21.37 -11.30 -20.44
CA ALA A 207 22.72 -11.63 -20.94
C ALA A 207 22.68 -12.67 -22.05
N THR A 208 21.84 -13.70 -21.91
CA THR A 208 21.66 -14.76 -22.93
C THR A 208 21.06 -14.17 -24.22
N ALA A 209 20.08 -13.29 -24.09
CA ALA A 209 19.44 -12.59 -25.21
C ALA A 209 20.43 -11.66 -25.93
N LEU A 210 21.23 -10.90 -25.18
CA LEU A 210 22.29 -10.05 -25.74
C LEU A 210 23.31 -10.88 -26.56
N GLN A 211 23.69 -12.07 -26.10
CA GLN A 211 24.59 -12.95 -26.87
C GLN A 211 23.93 -13.41 -28.19
N ALA A 212 22.64 -13.75 -28.19
CA ALA A 212 21.93 -14.09 -29.43
C ALA A 212 21.92 -12.89 -30.40
N ALA A 213 21.69 -11.68 -29.92
CA ALA A 213 21.73 -10.44 -30.71
C ALA A 213 23.13 -10.20 -31.30
N ILE A 214 24.22 -10.33 -30.54
CA ILE A 214 25.60 -10.20 -31.01
C ILE A 214 25.89 -11.19 -32.12
N HIS A 215 25.40 -12.41 -32.02
CA HIS A 215 25.54 -13.43 -33.06
C HIS A 215 24.65 -13.21 -34.28
N GLY A 216 23.82 -12.20 -34.28
CA GLY A 216 23.01 -11.79 -35.42
C GLY A 216 21.59 -12.37 -35.49
N ASP A 217 21.17 -13.10 -34.48
CA ASP A 217 19.80 -13.64 -34.40
C ASP A 217 18.92 -12.75 -33.54
N LEU A 218 18.42 -11.65 -34.13
CA LEU A 218 17.60 -10.66 -33.43
C LEU A 218 16.23 -11.21 -33.01
N GLU A 219 15.64 -12.10 -33.82
CA GLU A 219 14.34 -12.72 -33.50
C GLU A 219 14.45 -13.63 -32.27
N MET A 220 15.47 -14.50 -32.23
CA MET A 220 15.75 -15.31 -31.06
C MET A 220 16.09 -14.44 -29.85
N ALA A 221 16.86 -13.38 -30.02
CA ALA A 221 17.23 -12.47 -28.95
C ALA A 221 15.99 -11.83 -28.31
N TYR A 222 15.04 -11.35 -29.09
CA TYR A 222 13.79 -10.80 -28.57
C TYR A 222 12.93 -11.84 -27.85
N THR A 223 12.87 -13.10 -28.34
CA THR A 223 12.08 -14.13 -27.64
C THR A 223 12.70 -14.56 -26.32
N LEU A 224 14.04 -14.60 -26.24
CA LEU A 224 14.77 -14.83 -24.99
C LEU A 224 14.57 -13.65 -24.02
N ASN A 225 14.65 -12.42 -24.54
CA ASN A 225 14.45 -11.23 -23.74
C ASN A 225 13.01 -11.11 -23.20
N ALA A 226 12.02 -11.42 -24.00
CA ALA A 226 10.62 -11.47 -23.58
C ALA A 226 10.40 -12.44 -22.40
N PHE A 227 11.09 -13.59 -22.43
CA PHE A 227 11.05 -14.56 -21.33
C PHE A 227 11.81 -14.04 -20.08
N ALA A 228 12.87 -13.25 -20.25
CA ALA A 228 13.64 -12.65 -19.17
C ALA A 228 12.90 -11.48 -18.52
N ASP A 229 12.22 -10.66 -19.33
CA ASP A 229 11.51 -9.47 -18.89
C ASP A 229 10.38 -9.77 -17.92
N HIS A 230 9.84 -10.97 -17.89
CA HIS A 230 8.92 -11.43 -16.84
C HIS A 230 9.50 -11.20 -15.44
N PHE A 231 10.74 -11.59 -15.19
CA PHE A 231 11.42 -11.40 -13.91
C PHE A 231 11.82 -9.93 -13.66
N LEU A 232 11.94 -9.12 -14.71
CA LEU A 232 12.12 -7.67 -14.57
C LEU A 232 10.82 -6.99 -14.14
N GLU A 233 9.69 -7.39 -14.71
CA GLU A 233 8.37 -6.86 -14.35
C GLU A 233 8.02 -7.17 -12.89
N ASP A 234 8.38 -8.36 -12.40
CA ASP A 234 8.26 -8.72 -10.97
C ASP A 234 8.96 -7.72 -10.04
N SER A 235 10.02 -7.06 -10.52
CA SER A 235 10.70 -6.00 -9.76
C SER A 235 9.89 -4.70 -9.64
N PHE A 236 8.72 -4.60 -10.28
CA PHE A 236 7.75 -3.52 -10.17
C PHE A 236 6.45 -3.97 -9.49
N SER A 237 6.47 -5.11 -8.79
CA SER A 237 5.38 -5.61 -7.97
C SER A 237 5.79 -5.61 -6.49
N ALA A 238 5.04 -4.87 -5.65
CA ALA A 238 5.33 -4.71 -4.23
C ALA A 238 5.48 -6.05 -3.49
N GLY A 239 4.63 -7.01 -3.82
CA GLY A 239 4.67 -8.34 -3.21
C GLY A 239 5.94 -9.13 -3.52
N HIS A 240 6.57 -8.85 -4.66
CA HIS A 240 7.81 -9.50 -5.09
C HIS A 240 9.07 -8.84 -4.51
N LEU A 241 9.01 -7.55 -4.11
CA LEU A 241 10.20 -6.81 -3.69
C LEU A 241 10.77 -7.24 -2.35
N ARG A 242 9.93 -7.53 -1.35
CA ARG A 242 10.40 -7.79 0.02
C ARG A 242 9.93 -9.10 0.65
N THR A 243 9.04 -9.85 0.01
CA THR A 243 8.61 -11.16 0.53
C THR A 243 9.80 -12.12 0.58
N PRO A 244 10.15 -12.68 1.76
CA PRO A 244 11.31 -13.57 1.91
C PRO A 244 10.97 -15.00 1.42
N ARG A 245 10.74 -15.14 0.11
CA ARG A 245 10.14 -16.33 -0.52
C ARG A 245 10.91 -17.62 -0.23
N ARG A 246 12.25 -17.58 -0.25
CA ARG A 246 13.08 -18.76 0.06
C ARG A 246 12.93 -19.23 1.49
N ALA A 247 12.90 -18.31 2.45
CA ALA A 247 12.74 -18.66 3.87
C ALA A 247 11.32 -19.16 4.18
N LEU A 248 10.35 -18.70 3.39
CA LEU A 248 8.94 -19.12 3.48
C LEU A 248 8.62 -20.26 2.49
N HIS A 249 9.52 -21.24 2.37
CA HIS A 249 9.36 -22.42 1.53
C HIS A 249 9.60 -23.72 2.34
N GLY A 250 9.24 -24.84 1.77
CA GLY A 250 9.54 -26.21 2.27
C GLY A 250 8.40 -26.92 2.96
N ILE A 251 7.41 -26.20 3.47
CA ILE A 251 6.13 -26.77 3.91
C ILE A 251 4.98 -25.89 3.42
N ILE A 252 3.89 -26.53 3.08
CA ILE A 252 2.68 -25.91 2.53
C ILE A 252 2.23 -24.65 3.32
N ALA A 253 2.26 -24.68 4.63
CA ALA A 253 1.85 -23.54 5.43
C ALA A 253 2.81 -22.33 5.29
N LYS A 254 4.10 -22.54 5.07
CA LYS A 254 5.06 -21.45 4.81
C LYS A 254 4.82 -20.81 3.43
N ASP A 255 4.56 -21.62 2.40
CA ASP A 255 4.20 -21.12 1.08
C ASP A 255 2.92 -20.27 1.15
N GLY A 256 1.94 -20.68 1.96
CA GLY A 256 0.76 -19.86 2.26
C GLY A 256 1.08 -18.54 2.96
N CYS A 257 2.01 -18.54 3.92
CA CYS A 257 2.47 -17.32 4.56
C CYS A 257 3.14 -16.34 3.58
N ALA A 258 3.97 -16.87 2.66
CA ALA A 258 4.56 -16.06 1.58
C ALA A 258 3.48 -15.42 0.73
N LYS A 259 2.46 -16.19 0.34
CA LYS A 259 1.32 -15.67 -0.41
C LYS A 259 0.59 -14.55 0.32
N TYR A 260 0.30 -14.71 1.60
CA TYR A 260 -0.39 -13.65 2.37
C TYR A 260 0.41 -12.36 2.42
N MET A 261 1.73 -12.43 2.62
CA MET A 261 2.57 -11.25 2.59
C MET A 261 2.60 -10.60 1.22
N HIS A 262 2.81 -11.41 0.18
CA HIS A 262 2.81 -10.95 -1.21
C HIS A 262 1.53 -10.20 -1.56
N ASP A 263 0.38 -10.80 -1.29
CA ASP A 263 -0.91 -10.22 -1.66
C ASP A 263 -1.25 -8.97 -0.82
N GLU A 264 -0.81 -8.91 0.44
CA GLU A 264 -0.95 -7.71 1.26
C GLU A 264 -0.13 -6.55 0.70
N ASP A 265 1.14 -6.79 0.35
CA ASP A 265 2.02 -5.77 -0.19
C ASP A 265 1.53 -5.28 -1.57
N CYS A 266 1.08 -6.18 -2.45
CA CYS A 266 0.51 -5.83 -3.74
C CYS A 266 -0.75 -4.98 -3.63
N ALA A 267 -1.64 -5.32 -2.69
CA ALA A 267 -2.92 -4.63 -2.53
C ALA A 267 -2.77 -3.24 -1.92
N ILE A 268 -1.88 -3.08 -0.93
CA ILE A 268 -1.72 -1.83 -0.17
C ILE A 268 -0.66 -0.93 -0.78
N GLY A 269 0.34 -1.52 -1.44
CA GLY A 269 1.46 -0.80 -2.03
C GLY A 269 2.59 -0.51 -1.06
N LEU A 270 3.76 -0.23 -1.62
CA LEU A 270 4.97 0.16 -0.91
C LEU A 270 5.55 1.41 -1.53
N THR A 271 6.10 2.30 -0.72
CA THR A 271 6.91 3.40 -1.24
C THR A 271 8.27 2.86 -1.66
N VAL A 272 8.61 3.06 -2.90
CA VAL A 272 9.86 2.58 -3.49
C VAL A 272 10.66 3.73 -4.10
N GLN A 273 11.95 3.51 -4.28
CA GLN A 273 12.87 4.48 -4.84
C GLN A 273 13.75 3.82 -5.90
N ASN A 274 14.01 4.49 -7.01
CA ASN A 274 15.00 4.06 -8.00
C ASN A 274 16.42 4.54 -7.64
N PRO A 275 17.47 4.12 -8.37
CA PRO A 275 18.84 4.58 -8.13
C PRO A 275 19.06 6.08 -8.28
N ALA A 276 18.19 6.80 -8.98
CA ALA A 276 18.26 8.26 -9.12
C ALA A 276 17.64 9.01 -7.91
N GLY A 277 17.05 8.30 -6.97
CA GLY A 277 16.39 8.88 -5.80
C GLY A 277 14.94 9.29 -6.03
N GLU A 278 14.36 8.99 -7.18
CA GLU A 278 12.95 9.23 -7.45
C GLU A 278 12.07 8.21 -6.71
N THR A 279 11.05 8.68 -6.03
CA THR A 279 10.15 7.87 -5.21
C THR A 279 8.75 7.78 -5.81
N TRP A 280 8.06 6.66 -5.61
CA TRP A 280 6.64 6.48 -5.96
C TRP A 280 6.03 5.35 -5.16
N THR A 281 4.70 5.27 -5.14
CA THR A 281 4.00 4.09 -4.62
C THR A 281 3.99 3.00 -5.68
N CYS A 282 4.44 1.81 -5.32
CA CYS A 282 4.40 0.60 -6.13
C CYS A 282 3.34 -0.33 -5.53
N TYR A 283 2.28 -0.59 -6.25
CA TYR A 283 1.35 -1.69 -5.97
C TYR A 283 1.89 -2.96 -6.61
N GLY A 284 1.07 -3.86 -7.07
CA GLY A 284 1.61 -5.05 -7.73
C GLY A 284 0.51 -5.87 -8.36
N ASP A 285 0.75 -7.15 -8.42
CA ASP A 285 -0.12 -8.13 -9.06
C ASP A 285 -1.60 -7.85 -8.79
N LYS A 286 -2.36 -7.80 -9.87
CA LYS A 286 -3.77 -7.38 -9.99
C LYS A 286 -4.05 -5.89 -9.89
N ARG A 287 -3.06 -5.07 -9.56
CA ARG A 287 -3.24 -3.62 -9.44
C ARG A 287 -2.33 -2.81 -10.34
N VAL A 288 -1.35 -3.43 -11.00
CA VAL A 288 -0.38 -2.71 -11.84
C VAL A 288 -1.05 -1.95 -13.00
N LEU A 289 -2.21 -2.40 -13.46
CA LEU A 289 -3.00 -1.73 -14.51
C LEU A 289 -4.09 -0.80 -13.95
N ASP A 290 -4.23 -0.67 -12.65
CA ASP A 290 -5.16 0.25 -12.01
C ASP A 290 -4.67 1.69 -12.16
N LYS A 291 -5.61 2.63 -12.09
CA LYS A 291 -5.32 4.06 -12.19
C LYS A 291 -4.35 4.52 -11.09
N GLU A 292 -4.46 3.94 -9.91
CA GLU A 292 -3.63 4.25 -8.74
C GLU A 292 -2.17 3.86 -8.94
N ASP A 293 -1.88 2.85 -9.78
CA ASP A 293 -0.52 2.36 -10.07
C ASP A 293 0.05 2.89 -11.40
N ALA A 294 -0.55 3.91 -11.98
CA ALA A 294 -0.20 4.42 -13.32
C ALA A 294 1.27 4.87 -13.44
N GLU A 295 1.84 5.47 -12.38
CA GLU A 295 3.25 5.88 -12.39
C GLU A 295 4.18 4.66 -12.35
N ASN A 296 3.87 3.65 -11.53
CA ASN A 296 4.62 2.40 -11.48
C ASN A 296 4.55 1.67 -12.83
N LEU A 297 3.37 1.56 -13.42
CA LEU A 297 3.17 1.00 -14.76
C LEU A 297 4.01 1.74 -15.82
N ARG A 298 4.00 3.07 -15.80
CA ARG A 298 4.79 3.89 -16.74
C ARG A 298 6.29 3.57 -16.62
N ARG A 299 6.81 3.43 -15.39
CA ARG A 299 8.21 3.09 -15.13
C ARG A 299 8.54 1.65 -15.54
N CYS A 300 7.64 0.72 -15.27
CA CYS A 300 7.78 -0.69 -15.68
C CYS A 300 7.88 -0.79 -17.21
N VAL A 301 6.92 -0.23 -17.95
CA VAL A 301 6.94 -0.21 -19.42
C VAL A 301 8.21 0.45 -19.96
N ALA A 302 8.69 1.53 -19.34
CA ALA A 302 9.93 2.17 -19.75
C ALA A 302 11.17 1.28 -19.52
N ALA A 303 11.20 0.50 -18.43
CA ALA A 303 12.26 -0.46 -18.16
C ALA A 303 12.28 -1.61 -19.17
N ILE A 304 11.11 -2.16 -19.50
CA ILE A 304 10.98 -3.21 -20.54
C ILE A 304 11.34 -2.66 -21.92
N GLN A 305 10.94 -1.44 -22.25
CA GLN A 305 11.38 -0.79 -23.49
C GLN A 305 12.91 -0.64 -23.54
N ALA A 306 13.53 -0.19 -22.45
CA ALA A 306 14.99 -0.06 -22.38
C ALA A 306 15.70 -1.40 -22.51
N SER A 307 15.15 -2.47 -21.92
CA SER A 307 15.63 -3.85 -22.06
C SER A 307 15.60 -4.28 -23.54
N ALA A 308 14.48 -4.09 -24.23
CA ALA A 308 14.35 -4.44 -25.65
C ALA A 308 15.24 -3.58 -26.56
N ASP A 309 15.41 -2.27 -26.25
CA ASP A 309 16.31 -1.39 -27.01
C ASP A 309 17.79 -1.80 -26.86
N GLU A 310 18.22 -2.29 -25.67
CA GLU A 310 19.58 -2.83 -25.46
C GLU A 310 19.82 -4.07 -26.34
N ILE A 311 18.82 -4.90 -26.56
CA ILE A 311 18.94 -6.05 -27.50
C ILE A 311 19.23 -5.55 -28.91
N TYR A 312 18.53 -4.54 -29.39
CA TYR A 312 18.78 -3.97 -30.72
C TYR A 312 20.13 -3.27 -30.80
N GLU A 313 20.53 -2.52 -29.77
CA GLU A 313 21.85 -1.92 -29.69
C GLU A 313 22.98 -2.98 -29.75
N ALA A 314 22.83 -4.06 -29.03
CA ALA A 314 23.80 -5.17 -29.09
C ALA A 314 23.83 -5.87 -30.45
N PHE A 315 22.68 -6.00 -31.10
CA PHE A 315 22.61 -6.52 -32.48
C PHE A 315 23.39 -5.67 -33.47
N LEU A 316 23.34 -4.33 -33.35
CA LEU A 316 24.06 -3.40 -34.21
C LEU A 316 25.56 -3.29 -33.85
N SER A 317 25.84 -3.07 -32.56
CA SER A 317 27.21 -2.79 -32.09
C SER A 317 28.07 -4.03 -31.95
N LYS A 318 27.48 -5.21 -31.89
CA LYS A 318 28.12 -6.48 -31.55
C LYS A 318 28.82 -6.48 -30.18
N HIS A 319 28.28 -5.68 -29.26
CA HIS A 319 28.78 -5.54 -27.90
C HIS A 319 27.63 -5.63 -26.89
N ALA A 320 27.88 -6.29 -25.75
CA ALA A 320 26.95 -6.36 -24.64
C ALA A 320 27.51 -5.60 -23.42
N PRO A 321 26.71 -4.76 -22.75
CA PRO A 321 27.12 -4.16 -21.47
C PRO A 321 27.17 -5.24 -20.37
N PRO A 322 27.95 -5.04 -19.31
CA PRO A 322 27.88 -5.90 -18.12
C PRO A 322 26.53 -5.67 -17.40
N SER A 323 26.06 -6.66 -16.65
CA SER A 323 24.75 -6.62 -15.97
C SER A 323 24.58 -5.43 -15.01
N SER A 324 25.66 -4.92 -14.44
CA SER A 324 25.66 -3.72 -13.60
C SER A 324 25.34 -2.42 -14.35
N GLN A 325 25.32 -2.45 -15.67
CA GLN A 325 25.06 -1.29 -16.54
C GLN A 325 23.75 -1.44 -17.35
N TYR A 326 22.97 -2.47 -17.11
CA TYR A 326 21.68 -2.61 -17.78
C TYR A 326 20.75 -1.44 -17.48
N LYS A 327 20.23 -0.79 -18.53
CA LYS A 327 19.44 0.42 -18.43
C LYS A 327 18.15 0.23 -17.61
N ALA A 328 17.57 -0.96 -17.69
CA ALA A 328 16.36 -1.30 -16.94
C ALA A 328 16.53 -1.05 -15.43
N TRP A 329 17.71 -1.34 -14.86
CA TRP A 329 17.96 -1.14 -13.43
C TRP A 329 18.04 0.32 -12.99
N THR A 330 18.17 1.27 -13.90
CA THR A 330 18.11 2.70 -13.56
C THR A 330 16.68 3.17 -13.24
N MET A 331 15.67 2.41 -13.67
CA MET A 331 14.24 2.71 -13.53
C MET A 331 13.58 1.88 -12.43
N ALA A 332 14.08 0.64 -12.22
CA ALA A 332 13.50 -0.29 -11.28
C ALA A 332 13.73 0.12 -9.81
N PRO A 333 12.79 -0.22 -8.89
CA PRO A 333 12.93 0.02 -7.47
C PRO A 333 14.22 -0.60 -6.92
N VAL A 334 14.97 0.08 -6.05
CA VAL A 334 16.03 -0.55 -5.26
C VAL A 334 15.41 -1.35 -4.12
N LEU A 335 15.85 -2.59 -3.93
CA LEU A 335 15.26 -3.48 -2.92
C LEU A 335 15.31 -2.92 -1.49
N ALA A 336 16.34 -2.13 -1.18
CA ALA A 336 16.47 -1.50 0.12
C ALA A 336 15.30 -0.56 0.43
N SER A 337 14.77 0.17 -0.56
CA SER A 337 13.63 1.07 -0.34
C SER A 337 12.36 0.32 0.05
N ALA A 338 12.07 -0.83 -0.58
CA ALA A 338 10.93 -1.66 -0.23
C ALA A 338 11.05 -2.31 1.16
N ARG A 339 12.28 -2.51 1.63
CA ARG A 339 12.61 -3.10 2.95
C ARG A 339 12.87 -2.06 4.02
N ASP A 340 12.70 -0.77 3.70
CA ASP A 340 12.87 0.32 4.65
C ASP A 340 12.00 0.07 5.89
N PRO A 341 12.57 0.09 7.11
CA PRO A 341 11.78 -0.07 8.33
C PRO A 341 10.75 1.04 8.54
N GLU A 342 10.90 2.17 7.89
CA GLU A 342 9.96 3.30 7.96
C GLU A 342 8.80 3.21 6.95
N GLN A 343 8.69 2.13 6.17
CA GLN A 343 7.51 1.89 5.33
C GLN A 343 6.22 2.08 6.14
N THR A 344 5.19 2.67 5.55
CA THR A 344 3.87 2.82 6.21
C THR A 344 3.28 1.47 6.57
N LEU A 345 3.42 0.50 5.65
CA LEU A 345 3.01 -0.88 5.88
C LEU A 345 4.13 -1.67 6.56
N ALA A 346 3.94 -2.03 7.82
CA ALA A 346 4.82 -2.96 8.51
C ALA A 346 4.78 -4.34 7.83
N ALA A 347 5.91 -4.85 7.40
CA ALA A 347 6.01 -6.15 6.71
C ALA A 347 5.40 -7.28 7.54
N LEU A 348 4.70 -8.22 6.91
CA LEU A 348 4.19 -9.41 7.63
C LEU A 348 5.35 -10.27 8.15
N PHE A 349 6.39 -10.41 7.34
CA PHE A 349 7.65 -11.07 7.70
C PHE A 349 8.84 -10.18 7.36
N ARG A 350 9.86 -10.20 8.22
CA ARG A 350 11.13 -9.52 7.96
C ARG A 350 12.29 -10.34 8.53
N TYR A 351 13.50 -10.05 8.08
CA TYR A 351 14.69 -10.53 8.74
C TYR A 351 15.06 -9.62 9.92
N ALA A 352 15.38 -10.22 11.06
CA ALA A 352 15.81 -9.51 12.26
C ALA A 352 17.26 -9.01 12.16
N ASP A 353 18.05 -9.62 11.29
CA ASP A 353 19.49 -9.37 11.12
C ASP A 353 19.85 -9.16 9.65
N ALA A 354 20.95 -8.44 9.43
CA ALA A 354 21.47 -8.17 8.08
C ALA A 354 22.00 -9.42 7.36
N GLU A 355 22.21 -10.52 8.09
CA GLU A 355 22.69 -11.80 7.54
C GLU A 355 21.54 -12.70 7.08
N GLU A 356 20.29 -12.22 7.19
CA GLU A 356 19.05 -12.90 6.78
C GLU A 356 18.86 -14.29 7.40
N LYS A 357 19.33 -14.48 8.65
CA LYS A 357 19.28 -15.77 9.36
C LYS A 357 18.04 -15.97 10.19
N VAL A 358 17.54 -14.90 10.79
CA VAL A 358 16.39 -14.95 11.70
C VAL A 358 15.19 -14.27 11.06
N LEU A 359 14.19 -15.07 10.70
CA LEU A 359 12.94 -14.57 10.16
C LEU A 359 11.94 -14.31 11.29
N GLU A 360 11.50 -13.09 11.42
CA GLU A 360 10.47 -12.64 12.35
C GLU A 360 9.14 -12.41 11.62
N ARG A 361 8.05 -12.63 12.34
CA ARG A 361 6.69 -12.32 11.90
C ARG A 361 6.15 -11.12 12.68
N ARG A 362 5.38 -10.25 12.06
CA ARG A 362 4.60 -9.21 12.72
C ARG A 362 3.77 -9.83 13.84
N SER A 363 3.92 -9.34 15.10
CA SER A 363 3.29 -9.93 16.29
C SER A 363 1.77 -9.93 16.19
N LEU A 364 1.20 -8.79 15.77
CA LEU A 364 -0.23 -8.60 15.53
C LEU A 364 -0.50 -8.59 14.03
N LEU A 365 -1.01 -9.69 13.51
CA LEU A 365 -1.23 -9.87 12.07
C LEU A 365 -2.08 -8.77 11.44
N MET A 366 -3.11 -8.34 12.13
CA MET A 366 -4.08 -7.36 11.60
C MET A 366 -3.59 -5.93 11.68
N ASN A 367 -2.66 -5.63 12.59
CA ASN A 367 -2.18 -4.27 12.73
C ASN A 367 -0.98 -4.01 11.81
N ARG A 368 -1.27 -3.54 10.61
CA ARG A 368 -0.30 -3.26 9.55
C ARG A 368 0.58 -2.05 9.82
N ARG A 369 0.27 -1.25 10.82
CA ARG A 369 1.08 -0.08 11.22
C ARG A 369 2.07 -0.40 12.33
N LEU A 370 1.79 -1.40 13.17
CA LEU A 370 2.61 -1.72 14.33
C LEU A 370 3.84 -2.55 13.94
N ARG A 371 5.02 -2.02 14.25
CA ARG A 371 6.32 -2.64 13.94
C ARG A 371 6.85 -3.50 15.08
N GLU A 372 5.98 -4.32 15.65
CA GLU A 372 6.36 -5.32 16.62
C GLU A 372 6.45 -6.70 15.98
N TYR A 373 7.57 -7.37 16.21
CA TYR A 373 7.88 -8.63 15.58
C TYR A 373 8.26 -9.69 16.60
N THR A 374 8.05 -10.94 16.23
CA THR A 374 8.42 -12.10 17.06
C THR A 374 9.09 -13.17 16.21
N ALA A 375 10.18 -13.73 16.72
CA ALA A 375 10.80 -14.93 16.16
C ALA A 375 10.06 -16.21 16.56
N ASN A 376 9.21 -16.14 17.60
CA ASN A 376 8.39 -17.26 18.04
C ASN A 376 7.04 -17.27 17.30
N TRP A 377 7.01 -17.83 16.09
CA TRP A 377 5.81 -17.94 15.28
C TRP A 377 5.70 -19.32 14.61
N SER A 378 4.49 -19.71 14.28
CA SER A 378 4.16 -20.95 13.58
C SER A 378 3.43 -20.64 12.26
N ALA A 379 3.87 -21.24 11.17
CA ALA A 379 3.23 -21.05 9.85
C ALA A 379 1.78 -21.55 9.88
N ALA A 380 1.51 -22.71 10.47
CA ALA A 380 0.16 -23.25 10.55
C ALA A 380 -0.77 -22.35 11.39
N GLN A 381 -0.29 -21.81 12.52
CA GLN A 381 -1.08 -20.88 13.32
C GLN A 381 -1.30 -19.57 12.59
N THR A 382 -0.27 -19.03 11.90
CA THR A 382 -0.39 -17.81 11.10
C THR A 382 -1.49 -17.94 10.05
N ILE A 383 -1.50 -19.06 9.29
CA ILE A 383 -2.56 -19.31 8.29
C ILE A 383 -3.94 -19.38 8.96
N LYS A 384 -4.05 -20.08 10.09
CA LYS A 384 -5.31 -20.17 10.81
C LYS A 384 -5.81 -18.80 11.26
N ASP A 385 -4.93 -17.97 11.80
CA ASP A 385 -5.26 -16.63 12.28
C ASP A 385 -5.65 -15.71 11.11
N CYS A 386 -4.94 -15.77 9.98
CA CYS A 386 -5.30 -15.04 8.77
C CYS A 386 -6.69 -15.43 8.25
N LEU A 387 -7.00 -16.72 8.22
CA LEU A 387 -8.31 -17.22 7.76
C LEU A 387 -9.46 -16.85 8.69
N SER A 388 -9.24 -16.92 10.02
CA SER A 388 -10.28 -16.68 11.00
C SER A 388 -10.59 -15.21 11.22
N SER A 389 -9.60 -14.33 11.02
CA SER A 389 -9.71 -12.91 11.35
C SER A 389 -10.40 -12.05 10.32
N GLY A 390 -10.71 -12.60 9.14
CA GLY A 390 -11.17 -11.79 8.01
C GLY A 390 -10.12 -10.79 7.49
N TRP A 391 -8.92 -10.80 8.05
CA TRP A 391 -7.77 -9.98 7.71
C TRP A 391 -7.50 -9.89 6.19
N TRP A 392 -7.69 -11.02 5.53
CA TRP A 392 -7.43 -11.20 4.11
C TRP A 392 -8.46 -10.51 3.21
N LYS A 393 -9.63 -10.18 3.71
CA LYS A 393 -10.70 -9.60 2.91
C LYS A 393 -10.40 -8.17 2.45
N TYR A 394 -9.66 -7.42 3.24
CA TYR A 394 -9.53 -6.00 3.06
C TYR A 394 -8.58 -5.53 1.95
N PRO A 395 -7.47 -6.23 1.67
CA PRO A 395 -6.59 -5.82 0.58
C PRO A 395 -7.20 -5.96 -0.81
N ILE A 396 -8.25 -6.79 -0.98
CA ILE A 396 -8.68 -7.27 -2.28
C ILE A 396 -10.20 -7.13 -2.52
N GLU A 397 -11.01 -6.83 -1.52
CA GLU A 397 -12.43 -6.58 -1.72
C GLU A 397 -12.63 -5.17 -2.28
N ILE A 398 -12.65 -5.07 -3.60
CA ILE A 398 -12.98 -3.85 -4.34
C ILE A 398 -14.47 -3.86 -4.73
N ASP A 399 -15.13 -5.02 -4.66
CA ASP A 399 -16.56 -5.19 -4.93
C ASP A 399 -17.40 -5.10 -3.65
N GLY A 400 -18.26 -4.15 -3.58
CA GLY A 400 -19.20 -3.95 -2.48
C GLY A 400 -19.18 -2.52 -1.96
N PRO A 401 -19.95 -2.19 -0.93
CA PRO A 401 -19.83 -0.89 -0.30
C PRO A 401 -18.39 -0.68 0.14
N ARG A 402 -17.83 0.50 -0.15
CA ARG A 402 -16.45 0.87 0.16
C ARG A 402 -16.16 0.58 1.62
N LYS A 403 -15.26 -0.37 1.89
CA LYS A 403 -14.94 -0.80 3.25
C LYS A 403 -13.72 -0.04 3.75
N ARG A 404 -13.75 0.32 5.02
CA ARG A 404 -12.61 0.93 5.70
C ARG A 404 -11.41 0.02 5.70
N VAL A 405 -10.24 0.61 5.55
CA VAL A 405 -8.99 -0.10 5.79
C VAL A 405 -8.90 -0.47 7.27
N PRO A 406 -8.62 -1.74 7.61
CA PRO A 406 -8.35 -2.12 9.00
C PRO A 406 -7.24 -1.24 9.58
N TRP A 407 -7.47 -0.70 10.78
CA TRP A 407 -6.53 0.18 11.45
C TRP A 407 -6.28 1.51 10.72
N THR A 408 -7.25 1.96 9.90
CA THR A 408 -7.25 3.33 9.39
C THR A 408 -7.08 4.30 10.55
N ASP A 409 -6.37 5.37 10.33
CA ASP A 409 -6.50 6.50 11.24
C ASP A 409 -7.88 7.14 11.04
N PHE A 410 -8.37 7.85 12.03
CA PHE A 410 -9.57 8.62 11.87
C PHE A 410 -9.48 9.94 12.66
N ALA A 411 -10.05 10.97 12.05
CA ALA A 411 -10.19 12.26 12.68
C ALA A 411 -11.67 12.56 12.93
N VAL A 412 -11.97 13.18 14.06
CA VAL A 412 -13.34 13.51 14.44
C VAL A 412 -13.44 15.00 14.71
N THR A 413 -14.48 15.63 14.17
CA THR A 413 -14.87 17.00 14.51
C THR A 413 -16.29 17.01 15.07
N THR A 414 -16.57 17.94 15.99
CA THR A 414 -17.91 18.15 16.54
C THR A 414 -18.36 19.58 16.30
N LEU A 415 -19.61 19.71 15.91
CA LEU A 415 -20.27 21.01 15.70
C LEU A 415 -21.11 21.38 16.94
N ARG A 416 -21.41 22.65 17.12
CA ARG A 416 -22.25 23.14 18.22
C ARG A 416 -23.64 22.51 18.30
N ASN A 417 -24.20 22.11 17.15
CA ASN A 417 -25.49 21.43 17.06
C ASN A 417 -25.43 19.92 17.39
N ARG A 418 -24.33 19.40 17.96
CA ARG A 418 -24.09 17.99 18.29
C ARG A 418 -23.93 17.07 17.08
N THR A 419 -23.76 17.62 15.89
CA THR A 419 -23.35 16.86 14.72
C THR A 419 -21.87 16.51 14.84
N SER A 420 -21.51 15.24 14.69
CA SER A 420 -20.13 14.79 14.62
C SER A 420 -19.79 14.35 13.22
N ARG A 421 -18.60 14.65 12.75
CA ARG A 421 -18.06 14.17 11.48
C ARG A 421 -16.82 13.33 11.73
N VAL A 422 -16.78 12.14 11.15
CA VAL A 422 -15.67 11.18 11.26
C VAL A 422 -15.07 10.98 9.88
N TYR A 423 -13.80 11.27 9.76
CA TYR A 423 -13.01 11.06 8.54
C TYR A 423 -12.15 9.81 8.69
N TYR A 424 -12.10 8.98 7.65
CA TYR A 424 -11.36 7.72 7.62
C TYR A 424 -10.95 7.38 6.20
N GLN A 425 -10.05 6.39 6.05
CA GLN A 425 -9.57 5.91 4.75
C GLN A 425 -10.24 4.58 4.40
N ASP A 426 -10.68 4.45 3.15
CA ASP A 426 -11.21 3.20 2.61
C ASP A 426 -10.11 2.29 2.02
N SER A 427 -10.51 1.12 1.50
CA SER A 427 -9.62 0.15 0.89
C SER A 427 -8.98 0.60 -0.43
N LEU A 428 -9.45 1.69 -1.01
CA LEU A 428 -8.88 2.32 -2.21
C LEU A 428 -7.99 3.51 -1.88
N SER A 429 -7.68 3.72 -0.59
CA SER A 429 -6.96 4.88 -0.08
C SER A 429 -7.67 6.22 -0.24
N GLU A 430 -8.97 6.22 -0.55
CA GLU A 430 -9.78 7.44 -0.56
C GLU A 430 -10.16 7.88 0.85
N LEU A 431 -10.27 9.18 1.06
CA LEU A 431 -10.76 9.73 2.33
C LEU A 431 -12.27 9.91 2.26
N LEU A 432 -12.95 9.29 3.21
CA LEU A 432 -14.38 9.34 3.35
C LEU A 432 -14.80 10.07 4.62
N GLU A 433 -16.03 10.60 4.61
CA GLU A 433 -16.67 11.24 5.76
C GLU A 433 -17.93 10.47 6.13
N ASN A 434 -18.18 10.26 7.42
CA ASN A 434 -19.48 9.92 7.96
C ASN A 434 -19.93 10.99 8.93
N ALA A 435 -21.20 11.35 8.88
CA ALA A 435 -21.78 12.36 9.75
C ALA A 435 -22.85 11.78 10.68
N HIS A 436 -22.80 12.16 11.96
CA HIS A 436 -23.86 11.88 12.91
C HIS A 436 -24.79 13.10 12.99
N ILE A 437 -25.96 12.97 12.42
CA ILE A 437 -26.95 14.05 12.32
C ILE A 437 -28.25 13.56 12.96
N ASP A 438 -28.84 14.35 13.88
CA ASP A 438 -30.11 14.05 14.54
C ASP A 438 -30.24 12.64 15.13
N GLY A 439 -29.12 12.10 15.65
CA GLY A 439 -29.09 10.78 16.28
C GLY A 439 -28.91 9.61 15.32
N GLN A 440 -28.70 9.87 14.04
CA GLN A 440 -28.46 8.85 13.01
C GLN A 440 -27.09 9.07 12.35
N TRP A 441 -26.43 7.99 11.98
CA TRP A 441 -25.23 8.03 11.17
C TRP A 441 -25.60 8.00 9.68
N GLU A 442 -25.13 8.98 8.96
CA GLU A 442 -25.27 9.06 7.51
C GLU A 442 -23.90 8.88 6.85
N GLU A 443 -23.83 8.05 5.82
CA GLU A 443 -22.67 7.96 4.96
C GLU A 443 -22.55 9.25 4.14
N ALA A 444 -21.33 9.72 4.01
CA ALA A 444 -21.06 11.06 3.54
C ALA A 444 -21.61 11.38 2.18
N VAL A 445 -22.50 12.32 2.20
CA VAL A 445 -23.00 13.01 1.01
C VAL A 445 -21.93 13.93 0.43
N ASN A 446 -20.89 14.28 1.20
CA ASN A 446 -19.89 15.28 0.81
C ASN A 446 -18.48 14.97 1.33
N SER A 447 -17.89 13.86 0.89
CA SER A 447 -16.52 13.47 1.24
C SER A 447 -15.46 14.38 0.61
N PRO A 448 -14.24 14.48 1.19
CA PRO A 448 -13.15 15.34 0.70
C PRO A 448 -12.66 15.03 -0.72
N SER A 449 -13.11 13.93 -1.35
CA SER A 449 -12.73 13.51 -2.71
C SER A 449 -11.21 13.45 -2.91
N VAL A 450 -10.52 12.81 -1.97
CA VAL A 450 -9.06 12.61 -2.02
C VAL A 450 -8.78 11.22 -2.58
N THR A 451 -8.00 11.16 -3.66
CA THR A 451 -7.63 9.91 -4.36
C THR A 451 -6.12 9.67 -4.37
N ASP A 452 -5.34 10.57 -3.76
CA ASP A 452 -3.87 10.54 -3.74
C ASP A 452 -3.30 10.33 -2.33
N ALA A 453 -4.12 9.94 -1.35
CA ALA A 453 -3.67 9.72 0.00
C ALA A 453 -2.73 8.50 0.10
N ALA A 454 -1.66 8.64 0.89
CA ALA A 454 -0.82 7.49 1.23
C ALA A 454 -1.65 6.40 1.93
N PRO A 455 -1.36 5.10 1.69
CA PRO A 455 -1.98 4.04 2.46
C PRO A 455 -1.76 4.23 3.97
N PHE A 456 -2.82 4.09 4.77
CA PHE A 456 -2.82 4.35 6.22
C PHE A 456 -2.39 5.78 6.58
N THR A 457 -2.72 6.75 5.75
CA THR A 457 -2.39 8.15 6.03
C THR A 457 -2.86 8.56 7.43
N PRO A 458 -2.05 9.30 8.20
CA PRO A 458 -2.54 9.93 9.41
C PRO A 458 -3.57 11.00 9.05
N LEU A 459 -4.53 11.21 9.94
CA LEU A 459 -5.63 12.15 9.71
C LEU A 459 -5.75 13.13 10.87
N ALA A 460 -5.96 14.40 10.55
CA ALA A 460 -6.44 15.40 11.50
C ALA A 460 -7.54 16.23 10.85
N ALA A 461 -8.54 16.61 11.62
CA ALA A 461 -9.63 17.46 11.14
C ALA A 461 -9.97 18.54 12.18
N ILE A 462 -10.21 19.74 11.69
CA ILE A 462 -10.64 20.89 12.48
C ILE A 462 -11.84 21.56 11.83
N THR A 463 -12.65 22.24 12.63
CA THR A 463 -13.84 22.94 12.14
C THR A 463 -14.10 24.19 12.95
N TRP A 464 -14.69 25.20 12.31
CA TRP A 464 -15.19 26.41 12.93
C TRP A 464 -16.39 26.97 12.14
N ASP A 465 -16.94 28.08 12.56
CA ASP A 465 -18.11 28.71 11.93
C ASP A 465 -19.27 27.71 11.76
N ASP A 466 -19.62 27.02 12.86
CA ASP A 466 -20.68 25.99 12.94
C ASP A 466 -20.60 24.92 11.84
N GLY A 467 -19.39 24.60 11.34
CA GLY A 467 -19.15 23.60 10.34
C GLY A 467 -19.16 24.08 8.90
N ASN A 468 -19.34 25.38 8.68
CA ASN A 468 -19.17 25.98 7.34
C ASN A 468 -17.72 25.97 6.88
N GLN A 469 -16.80 25.90 7.84
CA GLN A 469 -15.38 25.78 7.60
C GLN A 469 -14.85 24.49 8.19
N ILE A 470 -14.29 23.62 7.34
CA ILE A 470 -13.64 22.39 7.75
C ILE A 470 -12.27 22.29 7.07
N ARG A 471 -11.30 21.78 7.78
CA ARG A 471 -9.99 21.42 7.22
C ARG A 471 -9.69 19.97 7.57
N VAL A 472 -9.22 19.20 6.56
CA VAL A 472 -8.75 17.84 6.74
C VAL A 472 -7.31 17.78 6.27
N TYR A 473 -6.44 17.26 7.11
CA TYR A 473 -5.01 17.10 6.88
C TYR A 473 -4.67 15.62 6.73
N TYR A 474 -3.85 15.31 5.72
CA TYR A 474 -3.43 13.95 5.39
C TYR A 474 -2.07 13.97 4.69
N LEU A 475 -1.45 12.81 4.48
CA LEU A 475 -0.27 12.67 3.64
C LEU A 475 -0.69 12.09 2.28
N ASN A 476 -0.18 12.68 1.19
CA ASN A 476 -0.34 12.11 -0.14
C ASN A 476 0.60 10.91 -0.36
N ALA A 477 0.54 10.28 -1.53
CA ALA A 477 1.33 9.11 -1.87
C ALA A 477 2.86 9.32 -1.78
N ASP A 478 3.31 10.57 -1.88
CA ASP A 478 4.72 10.96 -1.74
C ASP A 478 5.08 11.36 -0.29
N TYR A 479 4.18 11.11 0.67
CA TYR A 479 4.28 11.52 2.08
C TYR A 479 4.47 13.03 2.27
N VAL A 480 3.89 13.84 1.39
CA VAL A 480 3.81 15.28 1.54
C VAL A 480 2.52 15.65 2.25
N LEU A 481 2.62 16.47 3.29
CA LEU A 481 1.45 16.97 4.04
C LEU A 481 0.54 17.78 3.12
N GLN A 482 -0.74 17.42 3.13
CA GLN A 482 -1.80 18.05 2.33
C GLN A 482 -2.92 18.59 3.21
N GLU A 483 -3.56 19.63 2.72
CA GLU A 483 -4.74 20.25 3.31
C GLU A 483 -5.91 20.21 2.30
N ARG A 484 -7.07 19.74 2.75
CA ARG A 484 -8.35 19.91 2.05
C ARG A 484 -9.22 20.87 2.84
N CYS A 485 -9.80 21.83 2.16
CA CYS A 485 -10.65 22.86 2.72
C CYS A 485 -12.08 22.66 2.26
N CYS A 486 -13.02 22.54 3.17
CA CYS A 486 -14.43 22.67 2.89
C CYS A 486 -14.93 24.04 3.35
N VAL A 487 -15.55 24.78 2.46
CA VAL A 487 -16.17 26.08 2.70
C VAL A 487 -17.60 26.01 2.20
N ASP A 488 -18.57 26.19 3.05
CA ASP A 488 -19.99 26.11 2.71
C ASP A 488 -20.37 24.84 1.95
N GLY A 489 -19.74 23.71 2.29
CA GLY A 489 -19.98 22.40 1.66
C GLY A 489 -19.12 22.10 0.42
N GLU A 490 -18.35 23.03 -0.10
CA GLU A 490 -17.51 22.84 -1.28
C GLU A 490 -16.06 22.53 -0.92
N TRP A 491 -15.50 21.43 -1.42
CA TRP A 491 -14.13 20.99 -1.15
C TRP A 491 -13.11 21.50 -2.15
N THR A 492 -12.05 22.15 -1.66
CA THR A 492 -10.93 22.66 -2.45
C THR A 492 -9.59 22.27 -1.84
N SER A 493 -8.50 22.42 -2.60
CA SER A 493 -7.13 22.28 -2.08
C SER A 493 -6.75 23.47 -1.22
N GLY A 494 -6.08 23.21 -0.09
CA GLY A 494 -5.64 24.25 0.85
C GLY A 494 -4.33 24.92 0.46
N ALA A 495 -4.07 26.07 1.07
CA ALA A 495 -2.85 26.86 0.84
C ALA A 495 -1.59 26.19 1.42
N LEU A 496 -1.73 25.33 2.43
CA LEU A 496 -0.64 24.58 3.03
C LEU A 496 0.13 23.75 2.00
N ASN A 497 -0.55 23.22 0.97
CA ASN A 497 0.01 22.36 -0.05
C ASN A 497 1.18 23.02 -0.82
N CYS A 498 1.20 24.35 -0.88
CA CYS A 498 2.29 25.11 -1.51
C CYS A 498 3.63 25.01 -0.77
N LEU A 499 3.64 24.64 0.52
CA LEU A 499 4.87 24.49 1.30
C LEU A 499 5.61 23.19 0.99
N ASN A 500 4.95 22.22 0.36
CA ASN A 500 5.52 20.93 -0.01
C ASN A 500 6.28 20.24 1.14
N ILE A 501 5.62 20.12 2.31
CA ILE A 501 6.21 19.62 3.56
C ILE A 501 6.37 18.11 3.48
N ALA A 502 7.60 17.63 3.38
CA ALA A 502 7.92 16.20 3.41
C ALA A 502 7.82 15.68 4.85
N ALA A 503 6.89 14.78 5.09
CA ALA A 503 6.64 14.17 6.39
C ALA A 503 7.28 12.78 6.52
N ALA A 504 7.55 12.35 7.75
CA ALA A 504 7.91 10.95 8.00
C ALA A 504 6.72 10.05 7.65
N PRO A 505 6.91 8.94 6.92
CA PRO A 505 5.79 8.08 6.46
C PRO A 505 4.88 7.53 7.57
N ASN A 506 5.41 7.41 8.77
CA ASN A 506 4.70 6.91 9.95
C ASN A 506 4.33 8.00 10.97
N THR A 507 4.50 9.27 10.64
CA THR A 507 4.13 10.37 11.54
C THR A 507 2.63 10.32 11.88
N SER A 508 2.26 10.92 13.00
CA SER A 508 0.89 11.37 13.27
C SER A 508 0.75 12.83 12.86
N ILE A 509 -0.46 13.28 12.64
CA ILE A 509 -0.79 14.69 12.43
C ILE A 509 -1.72 15.12 13.57
N ALA A 510 -1.41 16.22 14.24
CA ALA A 510 -2.32 16.88 15.16
C ALA A 510 -2.59 18.31 14.69
N ALA A 511 -3.83 18.76 14.78
CA ALA A 511 -4.21 20.11 14.38
C ALA A 511 -5.24 20.68 15.35
N PHE A 512 -5.18 21.97 15.58
CA PHE A 512 -6.23 22.73 16.21
C PHE A 512 -6.34 24.14 15.61
N GLN A 513 -7.45 24.81 15.87
CA GLN A 513 -7.68 26.20 15.54
C GLN A 513 -8.12 26.98 16.79
N TYR A 514 -7.88 28.27 16.78
CA TYR A 514 -8.45 29.23 17.71
C TYR A 514 -8.72 30.56 16.99
N GLU A 515 -9.58 31.39 17.60
CA GLU A 515 -9.92 32.69 17.07
C GLU A 515 -9.58 33.78 18.13
N ASP A 516 -9.11 34.89 17.65
CA ASP A 516 -8.95 36.14 18.42
C ASP A 516 -9.31 37.37 17.55
N ASP A 517 -8.95 38.57 18.00
CA ASP A 517 -9.27 39.83 17.30
C ASP A 517 -8.56 39.92 15.93
N ASP A 518 -7.48 39.19 15.72
CA ASP A 518 -6.73 39.16 14.46
C ASP A 518 -7.27 38.09 13.47
N GLY A 519 -8.19 37.24 13.89
CA GLY A 519 -8.87 36.23 13.05
C GLY A 519 -8.67 34.79 13.48
N VAL A 520 -8.74 33.88 12.51
CA VAL A 520 -8.58 32.44 12.73
C VAL A 520 -7.12 32.03 12.59
N HIS A 521 -6.64 31.35 13.62
CA HIS A 521 -5.28 30.82 13.72
C HIS A 521 -5.30 29.30 13.71
N ILE A 522 -4.39 28.66 12.94
CA ILE A 522 -4.29 27.21 12.85
C ILE A 522 -2.88 26.79 13.25
N ARG A 523 -2.79 25.66 13.96
CA ARG A 523 -1.52 25.00 14.29
C ARG A 523 -1.57 23.55 13.90
N ILE A 524 -0.47 23.05 13.30
CA ILE A 524 -0.30 21.65 12.91
C ILE A 524 1.03 21.15 13.47
N TYR A 525 1.04 19.92 13.95
CA TYR A 525 2.21 19.24 14.48
C TYR A 525 2.39 17.88 13.83
N LEU A 526 3.61 17.59 13.38
CA LEU A 526 3.98 16.31 12.78
C LEU A 526 5.50 16.07 12.92
N GLN A 527 5.98 14.88 12.56
CA GLN A 527 7.39 14.60 12.38
C GLN A 527 7.76 14.75 10.90
N GLU A 528 8.77 15.58 10.59
CA GLU A 528 9.29 15.73 9.24
C GLU A 528 10.13 14.52 8.81
N ALA A 529 10.30 14.32 7.52
CA ALA A 529 11.15 13.26 6.97
C ALA A 529 12.57 13.38 7.49
N GLY A 530 13.07 12.28 8.09
CA GLY A 530 14.43 12.22 8.65
C GLY A 530 14.64 12.90 10.00
N SER A 531 13.57 13.45 10.63
CA SER A 531 13.65 14.07 11.95
C SER A 531 12.77 13.35 12.98
N PRO A 532 13.30 12.99 14.17
CA PRO A 532 12.51 12.48 15.28
C PRO A 532 11.83 13.57 16.10
N GLU A 533 12.09 14.85 15.79
CA GLU A 533 11.52 15.99 16.47
C GLU A 533 10.11 16.28 15.95
N ILE A 534 9.26 16.87 16.78
CA ILE A 534 7.93 17.32 16.37
C ILE A 534 8.06 18.75 15.85
N GLN A 535 7.61 18.97 14.63
CA GLN A 535 7.63 20.28 13.99
C GLN A 535 6.24 20.90 13.97
N GLU A 536 6.18 22.16 14.37
CA GLU A 536 4.99 22.99 14.28
C GLU A 536 4.91 23.74 12.95
N TYR A 537 3.69 23.87 12.41
CA TYR A 537 3.36 24.79 11.32
C TYR A 537 2.20 25.68 11.73
N CYS A 538 2.33 26.97 11.43
CA CYS A 538 1.41 28.02 11.88
C CYS A 538 0.73 28.68 10.67
N SER A 539 -0.55 28.94 10.77
CA SER A 539 -1.27 29.84 9.87
C SER A 539 -1.92 30.96 10.68
N ASP A 540 -1.38 32.16 10.52
CA ASP A 540 -1.89 33.43 11.05
C ASP A 540 -2.13 34.36 9.83
N GLY A 541 -3.01 33.92 8.91
CA GLY A 541 -3.22 34.52 7.58
C GLY A 541 -2.32 33.95 6.48
N SER A 542 -1.16 33.37 6.81
CA SER A 542 -0.32 32.61 5.86
C SER A 542 0.43 31.50 6.59
N TRP A 543 0.72 30.40 5.88
CA TRP A 543 1.44 29.26 6.43
C TRP A 543 2.94 29.54 6.57
N VAL A 544 3.49 29.29 7.76
CA VAL A 544 4.91 29.40 8.08
C VAL A 544 5.35 28.23 8.97
N ARG A 545 6.62 27.90 8.94
CA ARG A 545 7.23 26.92 9.86
C ARG A 545 7.37 27.58 11.25
N GLY A 546 6.82 26.94 12.27
CA GLY A 546 6.83 27.35 13.65
C GLY A 546 7.94 26.73 14.50
N ALA A 547 7.65 26.45 15.75
CA ALA A 547 8.59 25.88 16.71
C ALA A 547 8.95 24.43 16.41
N THR A 548 10.17 24.03 16.78
CA THR A 548 10.59 22.63 16.84
C THR A 548 10.52 22.17 18.30
N LEU A 549 9.71 21.16 18.58
CA LEU A 549 9.50 20.57 19.89
C LEU A 549 10.53 19.44 20.14
N PRO A 550 10.62 18.91 21.37
CA PRO A 550 11.61 17.88 21.69
C PRO A 550 11.51 16.62 20.86
N THR A 551 12.61 15.89 20.81
CA THR A 551 12.71 14.55 20.23
C THR A 551 11.65 13.63 20.83
N ALA A 552 10.87 12.99 19.96
CA ALA A 552 9.85 12.02 20.30
C ALA A 552 10.20 10.63 19.76
N LEU A 553 9.44 9.62 20.15
CA LEU A 553 9.50 8.31 19.50
C LEU A 553 9.14 8.46 18.02
N SER A 554 9.92 7.84 17.13
CA SER A 554 9.56 7.82 15.69
C SER A 554 8.17 7.20 15.49
N GLY A 555 7.30 7.90 14.77
CA GLY A 555 5.90 7.52 14.61
C GLY A 555 5.04 7.68 15.86
N THR A 556 5.45 8.54 16.80
CA THR A 556 4.61 8.86 17.95
C THR A 556 3.24 9.36 17.51
N SER A 557 2.18 8.95 18.21
CA SER A 557 0.92 9.71 18.16
C SER A 557 1.15 11.09 18.79
N ILE A 558 0.53 12.10 18.22
CA ILE A 558 0.58 13.48 18.68
C ILE A 558 -0.85 13.93 18.96
N ALA A 559 -1.08 14.51 20.14
CA ALA A 559 -2.31 15.22 20.44
C ALA A 559 -1.99 16.66 20.80
N ALA A 560 -2.66 17.60 20.18
CA ALA A 560 -2.42 19.03 20.41
C ALA A 560 -3.75 19.74 20.71
N VAL A 561 -3.75 20.60 21.72
CA VAL A 561 -4.95 21.27 22.18
C VAL A 561 -4.64 22.72 22.58
N VAL A 562 -5.64 23.56 22.45
CA VAL A 562 -5.58 24.99 22.80
C VAL A 562 -6.67 25.34 23.79
N TYR A 563 -6.37 26.23 24.71
CA TYR A 563 -7.37 26.94 25.53
C TYR A 563 -6.97 28.38 25.71
N ASN A 564 -7.98 29.21 25.95
CA ASN A 564 -7.79 30.64 26.10
C ASN A 564 -8.36 31.12 27.45
N ILE A 565 -7.57 30.94 28.51
CA ILE A 565 -7.83 31.47 29.83
C ILE A 565 -6.63 32.36 30.22
N GLU A 566 -6.86 33.64 30.43
CA GLU A 566 -5.79 34.60 30.68
C GLU A 566 -4.73 34.62 29.55
N GLY A 567 -5.18 34.44 28.29
CA GLY A 567 -4.36 34.37 27.09
C GLY A 567 -4.27 32.95 26.50
N VAL A 568 -3.96 32.91 25.23
CA VAL A 568 -3.90 31.64 24.45
C VAL A 568 -2.75 30.77 24.93
N GLN A 569 -3.04 29.51 25.20
CA GLN A 569 -2.09 28.52 25.69
C GLN A 569 -2.24 27.22 24.93
N PHE A 570 -1.10 26.53 24.64
CA PHE A 570 -1.07 25.26 23.91
C PHE A 570 -0.54 24.15 24.79
N ARG A 571 -1.02 22.92 24.53
CA ARG A 571 -0.48 21.69 25.09
C ARG A 571 -0.30 20.69 23.96
N VAL A 572 0.88 20.07 23.87
CA VAL A 572 1.20 19.01 22.93
C VAL A 572 1.62 17.78 23.72
N TYR A 573 0.93 16.67 23.49
CA TYR A 573 1.19 15.37 24.11
C TYR A 573 1.78 14.42 23.07
N TYR A 574 2.83 13.69 23.48
CA TYR A 574 3.56 12.78 22.60
C TYR A 574 4.21 11.65 23.40
N GLN A 575 4.61 10.58 22.71
CA GLN A 575 5.38 9.51 23.33
C GLN A 575 6.88 9.80 23.18
N ALA A 576 7.59 9.83 24.30
CA ALA A 576 9.04 10.01 24.33
C ALA A 576 9.76 8.69 23.94
N PRO A 577 11.07 8.73 23.58
CA PRO A 577 11.84 7.53 23.23
C PRO A 577 11.90 6.47 24.34
N ASP A 578 11.68 6.84 25.60
CA ASP A 578 11.59 5.94 26.76
C ASP A 578 10.22 5.27 26.94
N LEU A 579 9.31 5.48 25.98
CA LEU A 579 7.93 5.00 25.90
C LEU A 579 6.95 5.65 26.90
N THR A 580 7.36 6.67 27.65
CA THR A 580 6.44 7.45 28.51
C THR A 580 5.70 8.51 27.69
N ILE A 581 4.48 8.87 28.13
CA ILE A 581 3.74 9.98 27.52
C ILE A 581 4.17 11.28 28.18
N LYS A 582 4.51 12.28 27.38
CA LYS A 582 5.00 13.59 27.82
C LYS A 582 4.10 14.72 27.35
N GLU A 583 4.18 15.83 28.04
CA GLU A 583 3.51 17.09 27.73
C GLU A 583 4.55 18.19 27.46
N HIS A 584 4.29 18.98 26.43
CA HIS A 584 5.03 20.22 26.15
C HIS A 584 4.04 21.36 26.02
N CYS A 585 4.37 22.51 26.62
CA CYS A 585 3.43 23.62 26.83
C CYS A 585 3.96 24.90 26.22
N LEU A 586 3.07 25.71 25.66
CA LEU A 586 3.28 27.12 25.40
C LEU A 586 2.33 27.91 26.31
N GLY A 587 2.87 28.77 27.16
CA GLY A 587 2.10 29.66 28.01
C GLY A 587 1.79 31.01 27.35
N SER A 588 0.85 31.77 27.93
CA SER A 588 0.52 33.14 27.51
C SER A 588 1.55 34.17 27.94
N ASP A 589 2.55 33.77 28.72
CA ASP A 589 3.57 34.67 29.31
C ASP A 589 4.69 35.08 28.34
N GLY A 590 4.69 34.55 27.11
CA GLY A 590 5.69 34.85 26.09
C GLY A 590 7.07 34.24 26.33
N LEU A 591 7.25 33.38 27.35
CA LEU A 591 8.54 32.74 27.67
C LEU A 591 8.90 31.60 26.76
N GLY A 592 8.02 31.26 25.80
CA GLY A 592 8.22 30.18 24.83
C GLY A 592 7.79 28.81 25.34
N TRP A 593 8.19 27.77 24.62
CA TRP A 593 7.82 26.38 24.91
C TRP A 593 8.59 25.80 26.10
N TYR A 594 7.91 25.06 27.01
CA TYR A 594 8.49 24.42 28.18
C TYR A 594 7.89 23.05 28.46
N PRO A 595 8.60 22.12 29.16
CA PRO A 595 8.04 20.85 29.56
C PRO A 595 6.86 21.01 30.50
N GLY A 596 5.74 20.36 30.22
CA GLY A 596 4.56 20.36 31.06
C GLY A 596 4.66 19.44 32.29
N GLY A 597 3.63 19.48 33.12
CA GLY A 597 3.56 18.70 34.35
C GLY A 597 3.03 17.27 34.16
N PHE A 598 2.50 16.93 33.02
CA PHE A 598 2.00 15.58 32.72
C PHE A 598 3.13 14.61 32.38
N SER A 599 3.09 13.44 33.01
CA SER A 599 3.91 12.30 32.63
C SER A 599 3.09 11.03 32.82
N GLY A 600 2.63 10.47 31.71
CA GLY A 600 1.94 9.16 31.70
C GLY A 600 2.93 8.02 31.87
N ASP A 601 2.41 6.86 32.29
CA ASP A 601 3.16 5.62 32.43
C ASP A 601 3.69 5.16 31.04
N LYS A 602 4.62 4.20 31.07
CA LYS A 602 5.08 3.54 29.85
C LYS A 602 3.92 2.85 29.14
N ALA A 603 3.81 3.11 27.87
CA ALA A 603 2.79 2.56 26.98
C ALA A 603 3.43 1.76 25.82
N PRO A 604 2.69 0.92 25.12
CA PRO A 604 3.16 0.32 23.88
C PRO A 604 3.70 1.38 22.91
N GLY A 605 4.78 1.04 22.20
CA GLY A 605 5.34 1.97 21.20
C GLY A 605 4.29 2.40 20.17
N GLN A 606 4.29 3.69 19.84
CA GLN A 606 3.32 4.32 18.93
C GLN A 606 1.86 4.21 19.41
N THR A 607 1.65 4.17 20.73
CA THR A 607 0.31 4.19 21.32
C THR A 607 -0.46 5.43 20.84
N GLN A 608 -1.76 5.25 20.56
CA GLN A 608 -2.61 6.40 20.21
C GLN A 608 -2.74 7.32 21.43
N ILE A 609 -2.70 8.61 21.18
CA ILE A 609 -2.90 9.67 22.18
C ILE A 609 -3.99 10.61 21.67
N GLY A 610 -4.92 10.97 22.51
CA GLY A 610 -5.94 11.98 22.23
C GLY A 610 -6.06 12.93 23.43
N ALA A 611 -6.42 14.17 23.19
CA ALA A 611 -6.60 15.15 24.26
C ALA A 611 -7.65 16.20 23.92
N PHE A 612 -8.25 16.78 24.93
CA PHE A 612 -9.07 17.99 24.83
C PHE A 612 -9.09 18.74 26.16
N PHE A 613 -9.61 19.95 26.16
CA PHE A 613 -9.94 20.68 27.37
C PHE A 613 -11.43 20.58 27.68
N ALA A 614 -11.77 20.35 28.95
CA ALA A 614 -13.12 20.26 29.48
C ALA A 614 -13.31 21.28 30.62
N GLY A 615 -14.51 21.30 31.24
CA GLY A 615 -14.88 22.18 32.34
C GLY A 615 -15.53 23.48 31.87
N SER A 616 -16.28 24.13 32.77
CA SER A 616 -17.08 25.33 32.46
C SER A 616 -16.25 26.56 32.02
N ARG A 617 -14.94 26.48 32.21
CA ARG A 617 -13.98 27.46 31.70
C ARG A 617 -13.14 26.94 30.56
N GLY A 618 -13.29 25.63 30.19
CA GLY A 618 -12.42 24.96 29.24
C GLY A 618 -10.97 24.82 29.73
N ASP A 619 -10.76 24.69 31.04
CA ASP A 619 -9.45 24.73 31.70
C ASP A 619 -9.00 23.38 32.28
N VAL A 620 -9.76 22.32 32.10
CA VAL A 620 -9.45 20.99 32.63
C VAL A 620 -8.91 20.11 31.48
N PRO A 621 -7.58 19.89 31.43
CA PRO A 621 -7.03 19.02 30.39
C PRO A 621 -7.38 17.56 30.68
N GLU A 622 -7.83 16.87 29.67
CA GLU A 622 -8.05 15.43 29.63
C GLU A 622 -7.17 14.81 28.55
N VAL A 623 -6.42 13.79 28.93
CA VAL A 623 -5.51 13.07 28.03
C VAL A 623 -5.90 11.59 28.01
N TYR A 624 -5.97 11.03 26.82
CA TYR A 624 -6.33 9.64 26.58
C TYR A 624 -5.18 8.93 25.89
N TRP A 625 -4.84 7.72 26.35
CA TRP A 625 -3.85 6.85 25.68
C TRP A 625 -4.15 5.37 25.98
N MET A 626 -3.54 4.47 25.24
CA MET A 626 -3.65 3.05 25.52
C MET A 626 -2.49 2.60 26.38
N ASN A 627 -2.77 1.94 27.51
CA ASN A 627 -1.77 1.43 28.44
C ASN A 627 -1.20 0.06 27.96
N ILE A 628 -0.28 -0.49 28.74
CA ILE A 628 0.37 -1.78 28.44
C ILE A 628 -0.61 -2.98 28.41
N ASP A 629 -1.77 -2.87 29.08
CA ASP A 629 -2.83 -3.87 29.07
C ASP A 629 -3.81 -3.70 27.91
N ASN A 630 -3.54 -2.76 27.00
CA ASN A 630 -4.38 -2.34 25.88
C ASN A 630 -5.75 -1.76 26.30
N ASP A 631 -5.83 -1.18 27.48
CA ASP A 631 -6.99 -0.40 27.92
C ASP A 631 -6.85 1.05 27.47
N ILE A 632 -7.92 1.68 27.00
CA ILE A 632 -7.97 3.13 26.87
C ILE A 632 -8.07 3.73 28.27
N ILE A 633 -7.08 4.56 28.59
CA ILE A 633 -6.92 5.23 29.86
C ILE A 633 -7.22 6.71 29.66
N ARG A 634 -7.93 7.30 30.61
CA ARG A 634 -8.16 8.74 30.72
C ARG A 634 -7.41 9.28 31.94
N SER A 635 -6.62 10.31 31.72
CA SER A 635 -6.07 11.15 32.80
C SER A 635 -6.71 12.54 32.74
N VAL A 636 -7.11 13.04 33.88
CA VAL A 636 -7.69 14.38 34.05
C VAL A 636 -6.92 15.14 35.12
N GLN A 637 -6.63 16.39 34.88
CA GLN A 637 -6.00 17.26 35.90
C GLN A 637 -7.09 17.97 36.73
N THR A 638 -7.09 17.71 38.03
CA THR A 638 -7.98 18.37 38.99
C THR A 638 -7.15 18.84 40.17
N ASP A 639 -7.35 20.08 40.60
CA ASP A 639 -6.61 20.68 41.71
C ASP A 639 -5.07 20.56 41.58
N GLY A 640 -4.56 20.69 40.35
CA GLY A 640 -3.13 20.58 40.02
C GLY A 640 -2.58 19.13 40.02
N CYS A 641 -3.40 18.14 40.25
CA CYS A 641 -3.02 16.73 40.28
C CYS A 641 -3.66 15.95 39.14
N TRP A 642 -2.89 15.06 38.51
CA TRP A 642 -3.40 14.12 37.49
C TRP A 642 -4.02 12.90 38.13
N ARG A 643 -5.23 12.54 37.70
CA ARG A 643 -5.96 11.35 38.13
C ARG A 643 -6.29 10.49 36.92
N THR A 644 -5.97 9.21 37.02
CA THR A 644 -6.09 8.24 35.92
C THR A 644 -7.21 7.25 36.17
N SER A 645 -7.99 6.95 35.15
CA SER A 645 -9.07 5.95 35.16
C SER A 645 -9.16 5.20 33.84
N LYS A 646 -9.69 3.97 33.87
CA LYS A 646 -9.97 3.19 32.68
C LYS A 646 -11.26 3.69 32.00
N VAL A 647 -11.26 3.77 30.68
CA VAL A 647 -12.41 4.09 29.85
C VAL A 647 -13.06 2.80 29.33
N VAL A 648 -12.31 2.02 28.57
CA VAL A 648 -12.76 0.78 27.94
C VAL A 648 -11.54 -0.09 27.65
N GLY A 649 -11.74 -1.39 27.47
CA GLY A 649 -10.71 -2.34 27.07
C GLY A 649 -10.78 -3.66 27.84
N PRO A 650 -9.90 -4.62 27.55
CA PRO A 650 -8.78 -4.48 26.61
C PRO A 650 -9.24 -4.44 25.16
N LEU A 651 -8.58 -3.62 24.35
CA LEU A 651 -8.75 -3.53 22.91
C LEU A 651 -7.64 -4.31 22.21
N ALA A 652 -7.78 -4.46 20.90
CA ALA A 652 -6.67 -4.95 20.10
C ALA A 652 -5.48 -3.97 20.20
N ARG A 653 -4.28 -4.52 20.32
CA ARG A 653 -3.06 -3.71 20.48
C ARG A 653 -2.86 -2.79 19.30
N GLY A 654 -2.56 -1.53 19.56
CA GLY A 654 -2.40 -0.50 18.54
C GLY A 654 -3.72 -0.04 17.90
N ALA A 655 -4.87 -0.36 18.50
CA ALA A 655 -6.15 0.19 18.08
C ALA A 655 -6.10 1.72 18.06
N ARG A 656 -6.73 2.30 17.05
CA ARG A 656 -6.86 3.74 16.92
C ARG A 656 -8.13 4.20 17.61
N PHE A 657 -8.06 5.36 18.24
CA PHE A 657 -9.22 5.98 18.88
C PHE A 657 -9.13 7.50 18.79
N ALA A 658 -10.28 8.17 18.86
CA ALA A 658 -10.39 9.62 18.90
C ALA A 658 -11.39 10.03 19.99
N PRO A 659 -10.96 10.76 21.05
CA PRO A 659 -11.86 11.34 22.01
C PRO A 659 -12.36 12.69 21.50
N VAL A 660 -13.63 12.96 21.71
CA VAL A 660 -14.28 14.26 21.45
C VAL A 660 -15.19 14.64 22.59
N GLN A 661 -15.44 15.93 22.72
CA GLN A 661 -16.34 16.45 23.75
C GLN A 661 -17.17 17.63 23.21
N TRP A 662 -18.29 17.89 23.86
CA TRP A 662 -19.07 19.10 23.70
C TRP A 662 -19.73 19.50 25.02
N ASP A 663 -20.28 20.70 25.04
CA ASP A 663 -20.96 21.26 26.21
C ASP A 663 -20.08 21.25 27.46
N ASP A 664 -18.83 21.79 27.33
CA ASP A 664 -17.81 21.92 28.37
C ASP A 664 -17.41 20.57 29.01
N GLY A 665 -17.35 19.51 28.21
CA GLY A 665 -16.98 18.16 28.68
C GLY A 665 -18.09 17.41 29.40
N LYS A 666 -19.32 17.94 29.41
CA LYS A 666 -20.49 17.22 29.93
C LYS A 666 -20.83 16.00 29.10
N HIS A 667 -20.53 16.06 27.82
CA HIS A 667 -20.70 14.95 26.89
C HIS A 667 -19.33 14.60 26.30
N VAL A 668 -18.90 13.38 26.51
CA VAL A 668 -17.66 12.85 26.00
C VAL A 668 -17.95 11.59 25.22
N ARG A 669 -17.33 11.47 24.04
CA ARG A 669 -17.35 10.27 23.22
C ARG A 669 -15.94 9.86 22.89
N VAL A 670 -15.67 8.56 22.93
CA VAL A 670 -14.43 7.98 22.43
C VAL A 670 -14.80 7.00 21.34
N TYR A 671 -14.40 7.34 20.12
CA TYR A 671 -14.56 6.47 18.96
C TYR A 671 -13.32 5.59 18.82
N TYR A 672 -13.51 4.30 18.59
CA TYR A 672 -12.39 3.39 18.35
C TYR A 672 -12.78 2.30 17.37
N GLN A 673 -11.80 1.72 16.68
CA GLN A 673 -12.02 0.61 15.78
C GLN A 673 -11.98 -0.71 16.55
N ALA A 674 -13.08 -1.48 16.49
CA ALA A 674 -13.18 -2.81 17.07
C ALA A 674 -12.53 -3.87 16.17
N GLU A 675 -12.40 -5.10 16.70
CA GLU A 675 -11.76 -6.22 15.97
C GLU A 675 -12.47 -6.63 14.68
N ASP A 676 -13.79 -6.37 14.59
CA ASP A 676 -14.62 -6.61 13.41
C ASP A 676 -14.55 -5.45 12.37
N ASN A 677 -13.65 -4.49 12.58
CA ASN A 677 -13.50 -3.25 11.83
C ASN A 677 -14.64 -2.23 11.96
N CYS A 678 -15.64 -2.49 12.77
CA CYS A 678 -16.63 -1.47 13.08
C CYS A 678 -15.97 -0.33 13.86
N VAL A 679 -16.37 0.90 13.60
CA VAL A 679 -16.09 2.01 14.52
C VAL A 679 -17.20 2.02 15.54
N VAL A 680 -16.84 1.85 16.79
CA VAL A 680 -17.75 1.84 17.93
C VAL A 680 -17.53 3.07 18.80
N GLU A 681 -18.54 3.42 19.54
CA GLU A 681 -18.58 4.58 20.41
C GLU A 681 -18.67 4.13 21.86
N VAL A 682 -17.92 4.73 22.75
CA VAL A 682 -18.15 4.69 24.19
C VAL A 682 -18.40 6.08 24.70
N CYS A 683 -19.43 6.20 25.52
CA CYS A 683 -20.05 7.46 25.92
C CYS A 683 -19.89 7.73 27.40
N ARG A 684 -19.78 9.02 27.76
CA ARG A 684 -19.92 9.51 29.14
C ARG A 684 -20.69 10.82 29.11
N ASP A 685 -21.75 10.90 29.91
CA ASP A 685 -22.55 12.11 30.04
C ASP A 685 -22.55 12.60 31.49
N TYR A 686 -22.44 13.90 31.70
CA TYR A 686 -22.57 14.60 32.99
C TYR A 686 -21.67 14.01 34.09
N ASN A 687 -20.42 13.62 33.77
CA ASN A 687 -19.49 12.93 34.69
C ASN A 687 -20.00 11.60 35.26
N GLY A 688 -20.96 10.98 34.57
CA GLY A 688 -21.45 9.64 34.89
C GLY A 688 -20.45 8.52 34.55
N GLU A 689 -20.92 7.29 34.66
CA GLU A 689 -20.18 6.10 34.22
C GLU A 689 -20.06 6.02 32.70
N TRP A 690 -19.03 5.32 32.21
CA TRP A 690 -18.88 5.04 30.79
C TRP A 690 -19.89 3.95 30.35
N TYR A 691 -20.56 4.16 29.23
CA TYR A 691 -21.51 3.24 28.65
C TYR A 691 -21.29 3.07 27.15
N ALA A 692 -21.70 1.91 26.58
CA ALA A 692 -21.61 1.64 25.16
C ALA A 692 -22.58 2.57 24.38
N GLY A 693 -22.04 3.25 23.37
CA GLY A 693 -22.82 4.03 22.42
C GLY A 693 -23.26 3.20 21.21
N ALA A 694 -23.73 3.88 20.17
CA ALA A 694 -24.11 3.25 18.92
C ALA A 694 -22.88 2.77 18.14
N VAL A 695 -23.05 1.71 17.35
CA VAL A 695 -22.07 1.36 16.31
C VAL A 695 -22.19 2.39 15.20
N THR A 696 -21.14 3.14 14.98
CA THR A 696 -21.18 4.32 14.10
C THR A 696 -21.13 3.94 12.62
N VAL A 697 -20.38 2.89 12.29
CA VAL A 697 -20.26 2.37 10.93
C VAL A 697 -19.83 0.91 11.01
N GLY A 698 -20.60 0.01 10.49
CA GLY A 698 -20.32 -1.42 10.42
C GLY A 698 -21.10 -2.05 9.29
N GLU A 699 -20.76 -3.28 8.92
CA GLU A 699 -21.69 -4.07 8.13
C GLU A 699 -23.02 -4.12 8.91
N ALA A 700 -24.11 -3.72 8.26
CA ALA A 700 -25.41 -4.10 8.76
C ALA A 700 -25.34 -5.62 8.98
N SER A 701 -25.55 -6.08 10.21
CA SER A 701 -25.82 -7.48 10.45
C SER A 701 -26.91 -7.84 9.47
N GLU A 702 -26.65 -8.78 8.56
CA GLU A 702 -27.75 -9.43 7.87
C GLU A 702 -28.66 -9.93 8.98
N SER A 703 -29.73 -9.19 9.23
CA SER A 703 -30.83 -9.67 10.03
C SER A 703 -31.24 -10.97 9.37
N GLY A 704 -31.00 -12.07 10.08
CA GLY A 704 -31.43 -13.36 9.63
C GLY A 704 -32.91 -13.30 9.36
N ASP A 705 -33.28 -13.26 8.09
CA ASP A 705 -34.56 -13.76 7.66
C ASP A 705 -34.48 -15.28 7.81
N THR A 706 -34.91 -15.74 8.98
CA THR A 706 -35.43 -17.09 9.14
C THR A 706 -36.85 -17.05 8.61
N ASP A 707 -37.03 -17.56 7.40
CA ASP A 707 -38.19 -18.30 6.99
C ASP A 707 -37.78 -19.47 6.09
#